data_4ffed7b417229edc36612e3ade44a914
#
_entry.id   4ffed7b417229edc36612e3ade44a914
#
_cell.length_a   1.000
_cell.length_b   1.000
_cell.length_c   1.000
_cell.angle_alpha   90.00
_cell.angle_beta   90.00
_cell.angle_gamma   90.00
#
_symmetry.space_group_name_H-M   'P 1'
#
loop_
_entity.id
_entity.type
_entity.pdbx_description
1 polymer ?
#
loop_
_entity_poly.entity_id
_entity_poly.type
_entity_poly.pdbx_seq_one_letter_code
_entity_poly.pdbx_strand_id
1 'polypeptide(L)'
;MAINPIQIDPSVLTSAFNVKAGIGGSSTGAAGTTHAKPTPPWLLKADITPAAISDLVRNVLIGGHFIDTDSAKLNAPVSDRSTASNYKTLFGLYQGLVALNGLADLAAGKNVSAYDQTRYQKTFANGLTQLQGFLDHQPFDGFDLVQGKVSTSLKSTIGAKTGTDTYTTGTVYTGKINGEVPAFQGNVKFGADVTKGGTLMHVDFDLSEMDPAARTMGNVVNYMNGKMKDAGISTRFANVRTPGKAQTVTVGKSTVTLSPGPDTFALQIKGNSVEKVTLIPTTSVPAIFLAQGSGSKVGPSPDAQQQLLKFDTSSNAVQSAPGDGLVFQRALDANMSNVKATATAADGSIYVLGSVSGTVAGQVIQGPSDLALMKYDSAGNLLFTRTLGAEGAAQGLTLAVSADGSQVAVAGSVKGALDSTDTRPDTASTDMVVTVFDKAGQELWTQRAGAPGADDTPASVAFASNGTVYVAGQTNGTVFAGGGKIGSTDSYVMGFSATKKPLYDGTGAFAYSPKQVSRLQYGSTGVDRNAGMVVSGTNLLVAGVENGHAVVRRYDISSGKPVLAATRDLGDLQGGDVAGLALQADGSIVVAGSTHNGALAAGTPTQAYVPPTKAAFVASLAGDLTSQPTDALTYIGGAKDQTATAVTVSGGKVYLAGTISTGVKTVGKDVVPLSDGFVSQIDPATGQTTWSRQYSGRGSVAAPAGIAVSAMGSSILDKLGLPSGAVDYSASDQVVANTSARAGDGFY
;
A
#
# COMPACT_ATOMS: atom_id res chain seq x y z
N MET A 1 4.30 4.83 37.34
CA MET A 1 3.73 4.21 36.14
C MET A 1 2.43 3.57 36.56
N ALA A 2 1.31 4.07 36.08
CA ALA A 2 0.02 3.44 36.33
C ALA A 2 -0.11 2.25 35.38
N ILE A 3 -0.14 1.05 35.93
CA ILE A 3 -0.38 -0.18 35.17
C ILE A 3 -1.90 -0.23 34.95
N ASN A 4 -2.36 -0.07 33.71
CA ASN A 4 -3.77 -0.29 33.39
C ASN A 4 -4.13 -1.75 33.66
N PRO A 5 -5.26 -2.05 34.33
CA PRO A 5 -5.69 -3.41 34.57
C PRO A 5 -5.98 -4.11 33.24
N ILE A 6 -5.48 -5.33 33.12
CA ILE A 6 -5.80 -6.22 31.99
C ILE A 6 -7.26 -6.62 32.12
N GLN A 7 -8.11 -6.10 31.22
CA GLN A 7 -9.49 -6.57 31.12
C GLN A 7 -9.55 -7.66 30.03
N ILE A 8 -9.61 -8.91 30.45
CA ILE A 8 -9.96 -10.03 29.56
C ILE A 8 -11.47 -10.21 29.64
N ASP A 9 -12.15 -9.99 28.53
CA ASP A 9 -13.58 -10.23 28.45
C ASP A 9 -13.85 -11.74 28.52
N PRO A 10 -14.60 -12.22 29.52
CA PRO A 10 -14.94 -13.64 29.64
C PRO A 10 -15.66 -14.21 28.41
N SER A 11 -16.33 -13.35 27.62
CA SER A 11 -17.03 -13.77 26.40
C SER A 11 -16.09 -14.27 25.31
N VAL A 12 -14.85 -13.73 25.26
CA VAL A 12 -13.82 -14.15 24.30
C VAL A 12 -13.34 -15.57 24.60
N LEU A 13 -13.14 -15.90 25.87
CA LEU A 13 -12.78 -17.25 26.29
C LEU A 13 -13.90 -18.26 25.99
N THR A 14 -15.14 -17.83 26.15
CA THR A 14 -16.32 -18.66 25.90
C THR A 14 -16.54 -18.88 24.40
N SER A 15 -16.32 -17.87 23.56
CA SER A 15 -16.48 -17.98 22.10
C SER A 15 -15.40 -18.85 21.47
N ALA A 16 -14.12 -18.67 21.85
CA ALA A 16 -13.02 -19.52 21.37
C ALA A 16 -13.22 -21.00 21.75
N PHE A 17 -13.80 -21.23 22.93
CA PHE A 17 -14.18 -22.58 23.36
C PHE A 17 -15.29 -23.19 22.49
N ASN A 18 -16.33 -22.43 22.22
CA ASN A 18 -17.49 -22.90 21.46
C ASN A 18 -17.13 -23.27 20.01
N VAL A 19 -16.21 -22.52 19.38
CA VAL A 19 -15.74 -22.80 18.02
C VAL A 19 -14.96 -24.10 17.93
N LYS A 20 -14.05 -24.38 18.88
CA LYS A 20 -13.22 -25.60 18.84
C LYS A 20 -13.93 -26.84 19.40
N ALA A 21 -14.89 -26.66 20.30
CA ALA A 21 -15.70 -27.76 20.84
C ALA A 21 -16.85 -28.20 19.93
N GLY A 22 -17.03 -27.54 18.76
CA GLY A 22 -18.08 -27.90 17.80
C GLY A 22 -19.51 -27.66 18.32
N ILE A 23 -19.71 -26.73 19.27
CA ILE A 23 -20.98 -26.47 19.94
C ILE A 23 -21.89 -25.51 19.12
N GLY A 24 -21.50 -25.20 17.88
CA GLY A 24 -22.24 -24.30 16.99
C GLY A 24 -22.96 -24.98 15.81
N GLY A 25 -23.43 -26.21 15.93
CA GLY A 25 -24.09 -26.92 14.84
C GLY A 25 -25.40 -27.55 15.28
N SER A 26 -26.52 -26.96 14.90
CA SER A 26 -27.84 -27.62 14.93
C SER A 26 -27.81 -28.81 13.95
N SER A 27 -27.76 -30.06 14.44
CA SER A 27 -28.05 -31.24 13.64
C SER A 27 -29.29 -31.93 14.18
N THR A 28 -30.34 -31.86 13.41
CA THR A 28 -31.51 -32.77 13.56
C THR A 28 -31.14 -34.15 13.09
N GLY A 29 -31.28 -35.14 13.96
CA GLY A 29 -31.61 -36.53 13.61
C GLY A 29 -30.47 -37.54 13.67
N ALA A 30 -30.40 -38.30 14.76
CA ALA A 30 -30.46 -39.75 14.87
C ALA A 30 -30.23 -40.15 16.33
N ALA A 31 -31.11 -40.96 16.87
CA ALA A 31 -31.03 -41.51 18.23
C ALA A 31 -29.87 -42.51 18.33
N GLY A 32 -28.84 -42.15 19.09
CA GLY A 32 -27.73 -43.02 19.46
C GLY A 32 -27.12 -42.48 20.76
N THR A 33 -27.14 -43.31 21.79
CA THR A 33 -26.58 -43.17 23.15
C THR A 33 -25.94 -41.83 23.49
N THR A 34 -26.69 -41.02 24.25
CA THR A 34 -26.24 -39.69 24.74
C THR A 34 -25.12 -39.86 25.75
N HIS A 35 -23.88 -39.78 25.28
CA HIS A 35 -22.78 -39.40 26.18
C HIS A 35 -22.93 -37.90 26.45
N ALA A 36 -23.12 -37.52 27.71
CA ALA A 36 -23.15 -36.12 28.13
C ALA A 36 -21.90 -35.45 27.68
N LYS A 37 -22.01 -34.35 26.86
CA LYS A 37 -20.89 -33.56 26.45
C LYS A 37 -20.17 -33.00 27.69
N PRO A 38 -18.83 -33.08 27.78
CA PRO A 38 -18.11 -32.52 28.93
C PRO A 38 -18.39 -31.02 29.00
N THR A 39 -18.83 -30.56 30.15
CA THR A 39 -19.07 -29.14 30.40
C THR A 39 -17.75 -28.50 30.82
N PRO A 40 -17.31 -27.37 30.21
CA PRO A 40 -16.12 -26.68 30.64
C PRO A 40 -16.18 -26.32 32.14
N PRO A 41 -15.07 -26.41 32.88
CA PRO A 41 -15.08 -26.08 34.32
C PRO A 41 -15.62 -24.70 34.66
N TRP A 42 -15.48 -23.73 33.77
CA TRP A 42 -15.99 -22.38 33.92
C TRP A 42 -17.49 -22.21 33.57
N LEU A 43 -18.14 -23.22 32.99
CA LEU A 43 -19.60 -23.27 32.77
C LEU A 43 -20.34 -24.01 33.88
N LEU A 44 -19.63 -24.66 34.76
CA LEU A 44 -20.21 -25.35 35.91
C LEU A 44 -20.70 -24.32 36.93
N LYS A 45 -21.99 -24.01 36.81
CA LYS A 45 -22.73 -23.20 37.77
C LYS A 45 -21.93 -21.99 38.28
N ALA A 46 -22.15 -21.05 37.60
CA ALA A 46 -21.81 -19.64 37.61
C ALA A 46 -21.19 -18.96 38.81
N ASP A 47 -21.00 -19.50 39.92
CA ASP A 47 -20.51 -18.71 41.02
C ASP A 47 -19.40 -19.46 41.72
N ILE A 48 -18.19 -19.05 41.44
CA ILE A 48 -17.15 -19.18 42.44
C ILE A 48 -17.68 -18.42 43.65
N THR A 49 -18.06 -19.15 44.67
CA THR A 49 -18.61 -18.55 45.88
C THR A 49 -17.56 -17.58 46.48
N PRO A 50 -17.99 -16.50 47.15
CA PRO A 50 -17.06 -15.61 47.84
C PRO A 50 -16.09 -16.34 48.80
N ALA A 51 -16.52 -17.45 49.38
CA ALA A 51 -15.69 -18.32 50.18
C ALA A 51 -14.54 -18.96 49.37
N ALA A 52 -14.84 -19.47 48.14
CA ALA A 52 -13.80 -20.06 47.28
C ALA A 52 -12.79 -19.02 46.74
N ILE A 53 -13.25 -17.79 46.45
CA ILE A 53 -12.35 -16.68 46.13
C ILE A 53 -11.46 -16.35 47.32
N SER A 54 -12.01 -16.26 48.52
CA SER A 54 -11.28 -16.01 49.76
C SER A 54 -10.19 -17.06 49.99
N ASP A 55 -10.50 -18.33 49.76
CA ASP A 55 -9.54 -19.43 49.88
C ASP A 55 -8.42 -19.38 48.86
N LEU A 56 -8.74 -19.06 47.57
CA LEU A 56 -7.74 -18.86 46.55
C LEU A 56 -6.81 -17.71 46.88
N VAL A 57 -7.33 -16.58 47.32
CA VAL A 57 -6.53 -15.42 47.71
C VAL A 57 -5.66 -15.72 48.93
N ARG A 58 -6.19 -16.42 49.91
CA ARG A 58 -5.42 -16.86 51.10
C ARG A 58 -4.27 -17.78 50.69
N ASN A 59 -4.51 -18.75 49.80
CA ASN A 59 -3.49 -19.65 49.32
C ASN A 59 -2.37 -18.92 48.57
N VAL A 60 -2.72 -17.93 47.74
CA VAL A 60 -1.76 -17.07 47.05
C VAL A 60 -0.94 -16.22 48.01
N LEU A 61 -1.59 -15.66 49.05
CA LEU A 61 -0.91 -14.86 50.07
C LEU A 61 0.06 -15.68 50.95
N ILE A 62 -0.19 -16.98 51.11
CA ILE A 62 0.65 -17.91 51.90
C ILE A 62 1.71 -18.56 50.99
N GLY A 63 1.29 -19.11 49.85
CA GLY A 63 2.14 -19.91 48.97
C GLY A 63 2.81 -19.15 47.81
N GLY A 64 2.33 -17.97 47.49
CA GLY A 64 2.89 -17.15 46.39
C GLY A 64 2.65 -17.66 44.97
N HIS A 65 1.91 -18.76 44.79
CA HIS A 65 1.64 -19.38 43.50
C HIS A 65 0.25 -19.05 43.01
N PHE A 66 0.14 -18.43 41.81
CA PHE A 66 -1.13 -18.03 41.20
C PHE A 66 -1.68 -19.06 40.22
N ILE A 67 -0.83 -19.91 39.68
CA ILE A 67 -1.21 -20.92 38.70
C ILE A 67 -0.80 -22.30 39.21
N ASP A 68 -1.79 -23.16 39.36
CA ASP A 68 -1.61 -24.57 39.68
C ASP A 68 -2.23 -25.42 38.58
N THR A 69 -1.37 -26.03 37.78
CA THR A 69 -1.80 -26.91 36.69
C THR A 69 -2.12 -28.33 37.12
N ASP A 70 -1.64 -28.75 38.32
CA ASP A 70 -1.83 -30.09 38.83
C ASP A 70 -3.22 -30.30 39.47
N SER A 71 -3.80 -29.24 40.00
CA SER A 71 -5.14 -29.26 40.62
C SER A 71 -6.29 -29.30 39.61
N ALA A 72 -6.04 -29.04 38.35
CA ALA A 72 -7.04 -29.11 37.30
C ALA A 72 -7.36 -30.58 36.95
N LYS A 73 -7.98 -31.32 37.83
CA LYS A 73 -8.52 -32.66 37.58
C LYS A 73 -9.74 -32.54 36.69
N LEU A 74 -9.57 -32.66 35.39
CA LEU A 74 -10.66 -32.88 34.44
C LEU A 74 -11.18 -34.31 34.66
N ASN A 75 -12.33 -34.43 35.37
CA ASN A 75 -13.00 -35.72 35.62
C ASN A 75 -13.77 -36.24 34.38
N ALA A 76 -13.62 -35.64 33.23
CA ALA A 76 -14.29 -36.08 32.00
C ALA A 76 -13.36 -36.93 31.14
N PRO A 77 -13.80 -38.04 30.55
CA PRO A 77 -13.05 -38.75 29.52
C PRO A 77 -12.98 -37.88 28.28
N VAL A 78 -11.89 -37.16 28.10
CA VAL A 78 -11.60 -36.41 26.90
C VAL A 78 -10.81 -37.35 26.01
N SER A 79 -11.38 -37.71 24.86
CA SER A 79 -10.75 -38.64 23.90
C SER A 79 -9.57 -37.98 23.15
N ASP A 80 -9.48 -36.67 23.17
CA ASP A 80 -8.43 -35.87 22.52
C ASP A 80 -7.50 -35.27 23.60
N ARG A 81 -6.23 -35.68 23.54
CA ARG A 81 -5.19 -35.21 24.51
C ARG A 81 -4.90 -33.71 24.37
N SER A 82 -5.03 -33.16 23.17
CA SER A 82 -4.78 -31.73 22.92
C SER A 82 -5.83 -30.88 23.60
N THR A 83 -7.10 -31.28 23.48
CA THR A 83 -8.23 -30.60 24.14
C THR A 83 -8.12 -30.66 25.66
N ALA A 84 -7.69 -31.79 26.23
CA ALA A 84 -7.48 -31.91 27.68
C ALA A 84 -6.37 -30.98 28.19
N SER A 85 -5.28 -30.82 27.41
CA SER A 85 -4.20 -29.89 27.71
C SER A 85 -4.66 -28.44 27.70
N ASN A 86 -5.39 -28.03 26.66
CA ASN A 86 -5.94 -26.68 26.57
C ASN A 86 -6.90 -26.35 27.71
N TYR A 87 -7.73 -27.28 28.12
CA TYR A 87 -8.63 -27.11 29.28
C TYR A 87 -7.87 -26.86 30.59
N LYS A 88 -6.82 -27.65 30.86
CA LYS A 88 -5.99 -27.46 32.06
C LYS A 88 -5.33 -26.10 32.05
N THR A 89 -4.76 -25.71 30.92
CA THR A 89 -4.09 -24.43 30.75
C THR A 89 -5.05 -23.25 30.96
N LEU A 90 -6.23 -23.28 30.32
CA LEU A 90 -7.27 -22.27 30.49
C LEU A 90 -7.82 -22.21 31.91
N PHE A 91 -7.99 -23.37 32.57
CA PHE A 91 -8.49 -23.42 33.94
C PHE A 91 -7.48 -22.87 34.95
N GLY A 92 -6.19 -23.19 34.78
CA GLY A 92 -5.12 -22.61 35.59
C GLY A 92 -5.04 -21.10 35.43
N LEU A 93 -5.13 -20.60 34.18
CA LEU A 93 -5.18 -19.16 33.91
C LEU A 93 -6.39 -18.48 34.56
N TYR A 94 -7.57 -19.08 34.43
CA TYR A 94 -8.81 -18.59 35.06
C TYR A 94 -8.67 -18.48 36.57
N GLN A 95 -8.15 -19.51 37.24
CA GLN A 95 -7.94 -19.47 38.70
C GLN A 95 -6.95 -18.36 39.10
N GLY A 96 -5.85 -18.20 38.34
CA GLY A 96 -4.90 -17.13 38.58
C GLY A 96 -5.52 -15.74 38.45
N LEU A 97 -6.37 -15.52 37.43
CA LEU A 97 -7.09 -14.27 37.23
C LEU A 97 -8.11 -14.00 38.34
N VAL A 98 -8.84 -15.02 38.79
CA VAL A 98 -9.79 -14.90 39.91
C VAL A 98 -9.06 -14.56 41.19
N ALA A 99 -7.89 -15.15 41.46
CA ALA A 99 -7.05 -14.82 42.61
C ALA A 99 -6.53 -13.39 42.57
N LEU A 100 -6.10 -12.90 41.38
CA LEU A 100 -5.70 -11.50 41.16
C LEU A 100 -6.86 -10.54 41.41
N ASN A 101 -8.05 -10.84 40.87
CA ASN A 101 -9.21 -10.00 41.10
C ASN A 101 -9.60 -9.94 42.60
N GLY A 102 -9.65 -11.09 43.27
CA GLY A 102 -9.93 -11.13 44.71
C GLY A 102 -8.87 -10.42 45.54
N LEU A 103 -7.59 -10.43 45.13
CA LEU A 103 -6.53 -9.68 45.78
C LEU A 103 -6.68 -8.17 45.56
N ALA A 104 -7.10 -7.75 44.37
CA ALA A 104 -7.39 -6.34 44.08
C ALA A 104 -8.59 -5.83 44.91
N ASP A 105 -9.63 -6.65 45.04
CA ASP A 105 -10.79 -6.33 45.90
C ASP A 105 -10.40 -6.17 47.37
N LEU A 106 -9.51 -7.03 47.87
CA LEU A 106 -8.97 -6.87 49.22
C LEU A 106 -8.14 -5.58 49.37
N ALA A 107 -7.33 -5.25 48.39
CA ALA A 107 -6.52 -4.02 48.37
C ALA A 107 -7.38 -2.74 48.28
N ALA A 108 -8.54 -2.81 47.66
CA ALA A 108 -9.49 -1.70 47.55
C ALA A 108 -10.39 -1.52 48.79
N GLY A 109 -10.30 -2.39 49.76
CA GLY A 109 -11.09 -2.36 51.01
C GLY A 109 -10.90 -1.06 51.79
N LYS A 110 -11.98 -0.50 52.39
CA LYS A 110 -11.98 0.79 53.06
C LYS A 110 -11.10 0.87 54.34
N ASN A 111 -10.68 -0.27 54.92
CA ASN A 111 -9.93 -0.35 56.18
C ASN A 111 -8.63 -1.13 56.05
N VAL A 112 -8.01 -1.10 54.90
CA VAL A 112 -6.74 -1.82 54.64
C VAL A 112 -5.58 -0.99 55.18
N SER A 113 -4.73 -1.61 56.03
CA SER A 113 -3.54 -0.95 56.53
C SER A 113 -2.52 -0.67 55.41
N ALA A 114 -1.70 0.38 55.54
CA ALA A 114 -0.67 0.70 54.55
C ALA A 114 0.33 -0.47 54.37
N TYR A 115 0.57 -1.26 55.41
CA TYR A 115 1.38 -2.45 55.35
C TYR A 115 0.74 -3.55 54.49
N ASP A 116 -0.54 -3.83 54.72
CA ASP A 116 -1.27 -4.83 53.96
C ASP A 116 -1.45 -4.40 52.51
N GLN A 117 -1.69 -3.11 52.25
CA GLN A 117 -1.78 -2.57 50.90
C GLN A 117 -0.49 -2.78 50.12
N THR A 118 0.66 -2.50 50.76
CA THR A 118 1.98 -2.75 50.13
C THR A 118 2.19 -4.24 49.86
N ARG A 119 1.78 -5.10 50.80
CA ARG A 119 1.87 -6.56 50.67
C ARG A 119 0.98 -7.06 49.50
N TYR A 120 -0.25 -6.58 49.43
CA TYR A 120 -1.17 -6.95 48.35
C TYR A 120 -0.67 -6.48 46.97
N GLN A 121 -0.13 -5.25 46.88
CA GLN A 121 0.45 -4.72 45.64
C GLN A 121 1.65 -5.56 45.18
N LYS A 122 2.56 -5.93 46.12
CA LYS A 122 3.71 -6.77 45.78
C LYS A 122 3.27 -8.16 45.32
N THR A 123 2.30 -8.76 46.01
CA THR A 123 1.76 -10.08 45.64
C THR A 123 1.06 -10.03 44.32
N PHE A 124 0.29 -8.97 44.07
CA PHE A 124 -0.39 -8.73 42.78
C PHE A 124 0.60 -8.60 41.61
N ALA A 125 1.66 -7.81 41.78
CA ALA A 125 2.72 -7.66 40.76
C ALA A 125 3.41 -9.01 40.46
N ASN A 126 3.69 -9.80 41.49
CA ASN A 126 4.26 -11.15 41.33
C ASN A 126 3.26 -12.07 40.56
N GLY A 127 1.97 -11.98 40.84
CA GLY A 127 0.95 -12.74 40.17
C GLY A 127 0.84 -12.38 38.67
N LEU A 128 0.88 -11.10 38.34
CA LEU A 128 0.95 -10.66 36.94
C LEU A 128 2.16 -11.24 36.24
N THR A 129 3.34 -11.23 36.87
CA THR A 129 4.58 -11.80 36.29
C THR A 129 4.43 -13.31 36.07
N GLN A 130 3.80 -14.02 36.99
CA GLN A 130 3.59 -15.46 36.87
C GLN A 130 2.58 -15.78 35.74
N LEU A 131 1.49 -15.01 35.63
CA LEU A 131 0.55 -15.15 34.54
C LEU A 131 1.17 -14.86 33.19
N GLN A 132 1.99 -13.80 33.12
CA GLN A 132 2.76 -13.46 31.91
C GLN A 132 3.66 -14.61 31.50
N GLY A 133 4.51 -15.07 32.43
CA GLY A 133 5.41 -16.19 32.16
C GLY A 133 4.67 -17.49 31.78
N PHE A 134 3.49 -17.71 32.36
CA PHE A 134 2.66 -18.86 32.02
C PHE A 134 2.15 -18.75 30.57
N LEU A 135 1.64 -17.60 30.15
CA LEU A 135 1.16 -17.36 28.80
C LEU A 135 2.29 -17.45 27.77
N ASP A 136 3.49 -16.99 28.13
CA ASP A 136 4.66 -17.01 27.23
C ASP A 136 5.20 -18.45 26.99
N HIS A 137 4.95 -19.38 27.92
CA HIS A 137 5.54 -20.73 27.89
C HIS A 137 4.53 -21.87 27.67
N GLN A 138 3.24 -21.59 27.66
CA GLN A 138 2.19 -22.59 27.48
C GLN A 138 1.42 -22.34 26.17
N PRO A 139 1.87 -22.91 25.05
CA PRO A 139 1.15 -22.77 23.80
C PRO A 139 -0.17 -23.55 23.87
N PHE A 140 -1.22 -22.94 23.34
CA PHE A 140 -2.49 -23.60 23.09
C PHE A 140 -2.48 -24.26 21.73
N ASP A 141 -3.01 -25.49 21.62
CA ASP A 141 -3.16 -26.12 20.33
C ASP A 141 -4.30 -25.43 19.56
N GLY A 142 -3.92 -24.70 18.50
CA GLY A 142 -4.83 -24.15 17.53
C GLY A 142 -5.44 -22.78 17.86
N PHE A 143 -5.02 -22.10 18.91
CA PHE A 143 -5.30 -20.69 19.16
C PHE A 143 -4.26 -20.06 20.09
N ASP A 144 -4.05 -18.76 19.95
CA ASP A 144 -3.15 -17.97 20.80
C ASP A 144 -3.98 -17.00 21.65
N LEU A 145 -3.64 -16.85 22.93
CA LEU A 145 -4.20 -15.80 23.78
C LEU A 145 -3.38 -14.52 23.63
N VAL A 146 -4.03 -13.47 23.16
CA VAL A 146 -3.40 -12.15 23.00
C VAL A 146 -3.58 -11.35 24.29
N GLN A 147 -2.48 -10.90 24.89
CA GLN A 147 -2.50 -10.02 26.05
C GLN A 147 -2.63 -8.56 25.66
N GLY A 148 -3.49 -7.83 26.37
CA GLY A 148 -3.59 -6.38 26.25
C GLY A 148 -4.54 -5.91 25.16
N LYS A 149 -4.55 -4.59 24.89
CA LYS A 149 -5.17 -4.05 23.69
C LYS A 149 -4.66 -4.87 22.53
N VAL A 150 -5.58 -5.44 21.75
CA VAL A 150 -5.22 -6.12 20.51
C VAL A 150 -4.33 -5.15 19.75
N SER A 151 -3.01 -5.34 19.89
CA SER A 151 -2.11 -4.70 18.98
C SER A 151 -2.38 -5.41 17.67
N THR A 152 -2.58 -4.68 16.65
CA THR A 152 -2.77 -5.15 15.28
C THR A 152 -1.52 -5.84 14.71
N SER A 153 -0.67 -6.38 15.56
CA SER A 153 0.44 -7.21 15.16
C SER A 153 -0.02 -8.66 15.11
N LEU A 154 -0.38 -9.11 13.93
CA LEU A 154 -0.23 -10.52 13.62
C LEU A 154 1.20 -10.94 14.02
N LYS A 155 1.35 -11.99 14.79
CA LYS A 155 2.63 -12.70 14.87
C LYS A 155 2.91 -13.21 13.45
N SER A 156 3.60 -12.41 12.66
CA SER A 156 4.28 -12.89 11.49
C SER A 156 5.33 -13.88 12.00
N THR A 157 5.40 -15.08 11.44
CA THR A 157 6.52 -16.00 11.64
C THR A 157 7.84 -15.39 11.15
N ILE A 158 7.74 -14.26 10.42
CA ILE A 158 8.83 -13.35 10.12
C ILE A 158 8.80 -12.32 11.25
N GLY A 159 9.61 -12.53 12.29
CA GLY A 159 9.70 -11.62 13.42
C GLY A 159 9.90 -10.17 12.96
N ALA A 160 9.26 -9.21 13.65
CA ALA A 160 9.64 -7.82 13.54
C ALA A 160 11.13 -7.74 13.89
N LYS A 161 11.99 -7.67 12.88
CA LYS A 161 13.40 -7.41 13.14
C LYS A 161 13.47 -6.03 13.79
N THR A 162 14.01 -5.96 14.99
CA THR A 162 14.51 -4.70 15.54
C THR A 162 15.31 -4.02 14.43
N GLY A 163 14.99 -2.74 14.17
CA GLY A 163 15.49 -1.99 13.03
C GLY A 163 16.95 -2.33 12.74
N THR A 164 17.17 -2.97 11.61
CA THR A 164 18.53 -3.26 11.15
C THR A 164 19.00 -2.00 10.46
N ASP A 165 20.12 -1.45 10.90
CA ASP A 165 20.79 -0.35 10.19
C ASP A 165 21.35 -0.83 8.84
N THR A 166 20.60 -1.66 8.11
CA THR A 166 21.02 -2.24 6.82
C THR A 166 20.02 -1.95 5.72
N TYR A 167 20.54 -1.50 4.60
CA TYR A 167 19.82 -1.36 3.33
C TYR A 167 20.45 -2.30 2.30
N THR A 168 19.66 -3.12 1.62
CA THR A 168 20.16 -4.05 0.60
C THR A 168 19.48 -3.76 -0.74
N THR A 169 20.28 -3.58 -1.78
CA THR A 169 19.79 -3.33 -3.14
C THR A 169 19.13 -4.59 -3.73
N GLY A 170 18.42 -4.42 -4.83
CA GLY A 170 18.14 -5.53 -5.74
C GLY A 170 19.45 -6.11 -6.32
N THR A 171 19.32 -7.14 -7.17
CA THR A 171 20.46 -7.75 -7.86
C THR A 171 21.16 -6.72 -8.75
N VAL A 172 22.41 -6.44 -8.47
CA VAL A 172 23.29 -5.56 -9.24
C VAL A 172 24.06 -6.35 -10.32
N TYR A 173 24.43 -7.59 -9.99
CA TYR A 173 25.21 -8.44 -10.87
C TYR A 173 24.82 -9.91 -10.78
N THR A 174 24.83 -10.57 -11.93
CA THR A 174 24.63 -12.02 -12.03
C THR A 174 25.84 -12.62 -12.76
N GLY A 175 26.57 -13.51 -12.11
CA GLY A 175 27.77 -14.07 -12.71
C GLY A 175 28.73 -14.69 -11.70
N LYS A 176 30.02 -14.66 -12.01
CA LYS A 176 31.08 -15.19 -11.13
C LYS A 176 31.50 -14.18 -10.09
N ILE A 177 31.88 -14.61 -8.90
CA ILE A 177 32.27 -13.75 -7.77
C ILE A 177 33.38 -12.74 -8.10
N ASN A 178 34.33 -13.13 -8.96
CA ASN A 178 35.43 -12.30 -9.42
C ASN A 178 35.20 -11.72 -10.84
N GLY A 179 33.95 -11.78 -11.33
CA GLY A 179 33.62 -11.22 -12.63
C GLY A 179 33.56 -9.71 -12.60
N GLU A 180 33.90 -9.08 -13.72
CA GLU A 180 33.68 -7.65 -13.94
C GLU A 180 32.18 -7.36 -13.87
N VAL A 181 31.82 -6.29 -13.15
CA VAL A 181 30.42 -5.88 -13.00
C VAL A 181 30.12 -4.81 -14.06
N PRO A 182 29.19 -5.09 -15.01
CA PRO A 182 28.88 -4.12 -16.07
C PRO A 182 28.42 -2.75 -15.53
N ALA A 183 27.67 -2.74 -14.42
CA ALA A 183 27.20 -1.51 -13.78
C ALA A 183 28.32 -0.64 -13.21
N PHE A 184 29.52 -1.17 -12.98
CA PHE A 184 30.69 -0.45 -12.50
C PHE A 184 31.60 0.06 -13.62
N GLN A 185 31.29 -0.26 -14.88
CA GLN A 185 32.13 0.15 -16.02
C GLN A 185 31.77 1.56 -16.49
N GLY A 186 32.75 2.20 -17.16
CA GLY A 186 32.61 3.57 -17.65
C GLY A 186 32.87 4.63 -16.56
N ASN A 187 32.24 5.79 -16.71
CA ASN A 187 32.39 6.92 -15.80
C ASN A 187 31.36 6.83 -14.66
N VAL A 188 31.70 6.05 -13.64
CA VAL A 188 30.80 5.86 -12.46
C VAL A 188 31.32 6.76 -11.33
N LYS A 189 30.56 7.83 -11.06
CA LYS A 189 30.83 8.80 -9.99
C LYS A 189 29.57 9.12 -9.21
N PHE A 190 29.65 9.11 -7.90
CA PHE A 190 28.59 9.54 -6.99
C PHE A 190 29.18 9.92 -5.64
N GLY A 191 28.41 10.60 -4.81
CA GLY A 191 28.81 10.99 -3.46
C GLY A 191 27.92 10.39 -2.38
N ALA A 192 28.39 10.46 -1.14
CA ALA A 192 27.60 10.21 0.05
C ALA A 192 27.79 11.37 1.04
N ASP A 193 26.68 11.98 1.43
CA ASP A 193 26.62 12.89 2.58
C ASP A 193 26.24 12.10 3.80
N VAL A 194 27.06 12.18 4.83
CA VAL A 194 26.82 11.50 6.11
C VAL A 194 26.75 12.54 7.22
N THR A 195 25.59 12.63 7.87
CA THR A 195 25.40 13.52 9.03
C THR A 195 25.56 12.72 10.32
N LYS A 196 26.53 13.11 11.14
CA LYS A 196 26.86 12.50 12.42
C LYS A 196 26.94 13.57 13.51
N GLY A 197 26.09 13.50 14.53
CA GLY A 197 26.10 14.49 15.61
C GLY A 197 25.90 15.93 15.15
N GLY A 198 25.17 16.16 14.07
CA GLY A 198 24.96 17.49 13.47
C GLY A 198 26.06 17.93 12.50
N THR A 199 27.17 17.20 12.39
CA THR A 199 28.25 17.49 11.42
C THR A 199 27.98 16.74 10.12
N LEU A 200 28.04 17.46 9.00
CA LEU A 200 27.94 16.91 7.65
C LEU A 200 29.35 16.54 7.13
N MET A 201 29.52 15.32 6.69
CA MET A 201 30.72 14.80 6.05
C MET A 201 30.37 14.34 4.64
N HIS A 202 31.14 14.79 3.66
CA HIS A 202 30.96 14.42 2.26
C HIS A 202 32.03 13.42 1.82
N VAL A 203 31.65 12.40 1.07
CA VAL A 203 32.58 11.40 0.51
C VAL A 203 32.26 11.22 -0.97
N ASP A 204 33.28 11.40 -1.81
CA ASP A 204 33.20 11.13 -3.26
C ASP A 204 33.65 9.71 -3.57
N PHE A 205 32.87 9.03 -4.41
CA PHE A 205 33.24 7.76 -5.03
C PHE A 205 33.43 7.96 -6.53
N ASP A 206 34.65 7.79 -7.01
CA ASP A 206 35.01 7.84 -8.42
C ASP A 206 35.64 6.52 -8.83
N LEU A 207 34.86 5.63 -9.45
CA LEU A 207 35.40 4.34 -9.88
C LEU A 207 36.42 4.45 -11.02
N SER A 208 36.61 5.64 -11.65
CA SER A 208 37.66 5.84 -12.63
C SER A 208 39.08 5.76 -12.01
N GLU A 209 39.19 5.88 -10.69
CA GLU A 209 40.44 5.63 -9.94
C GLU A 209 40.83 4.14 -9.92
N MET A 210 39.94 3.23 -10.33
CA MET A 210 40.17 1.78 -10.37
C MET A 210 40.38 1.31 -11.82
N ASP A 211 41.28 0.33 -12.01
CA ASP A 211 41.39 -0.38 -13.29
C ASP A 211 40.00 -1.01 -13.64
N PRO A 212 39.48 -0.82 -14.87
CA PRO A 212 38.22 -1.41 -15.30
C PRO A 212 38.14 -2.92 -15.05
N ALA A 213 39.21 -3.67 -15.34
CA ALA A 213 39.28 -5.12 -15.12
C ALA A 213 39.23 -5.51 -13.63
N ALA A 214 39.55 -4.59 -12.72
CA ALA A 214 39.55 -4.80 -11.29
C ALA A 214 38.15 -4.43 -10.64
N ARG A 215 37.21 -3.90 -11.41
CA ARG A 215 35.91 -3.44 -10.88
C ARG A 215 34.93 -4.62 -10.69
N THR A 216 35.32 -5.53 -9.80
CA THR A 216 34.47 -6.62 -9.29
C THR A 216 33.63 -6.14 -8.11
N MET A 217 32.57 -6.90 -7.72
CA MET A 217 31.75 -6.58 -6.54
C MET A 217 32.61 -6.39 -5.28
N GLY A 218 33.56 -7.29 -5.03
CA GLY A 218 34.42 -7.22 -3.83
C GLY A 218 35.36 -6.03 -3.84
N ASN A 219 36.04 -5.77 -4.95
CA ASN A 219 37.04 -4.69 -5.05
C ASN A 219 36.37 -3.30 -4.95
N VAL A 220 35.22 -3.10 -5.59
CA VAL A 220 34.48 -1.83 -5.52
C VAL A 220 33.98 -1.58 -4.09
N VAL A 221 33.44 -2.61 -3.42
CA VAL A 221 33.04 -2.50 -2.00
C VAL A 221 34.22 -2.14 -1.11
N ASN A 222 35.39 -2.76 -1.32
CA ASN A 222 36.60 -2.42 -0.58
C ASN A 222 37.06 -0.98 -0.83
N TYR A 223 37.05 -0.51 -2.09
CA TYR A 223 37.38 0.87 -2.45
C TYR A 223 36.42 1.85 -1.73
N MET A 224 35.11 1.65 -1.83
CA MET A 224 34.12 2.52 -1.18
C MET A 224 34.31 2.54 0.34
N ASN A 225 34.59 1.39 0.95
CA ASN A 225 34.85 1.29 2.39
C ASN A 225 36.14 1.98 2.81
N GLY A 226 37.16 2.00 1.97
CA GLY A 226 38.39 2.78 2.14
C GLY A 226 38.06 4.27 2.27
N LYS A 227 37.35 4.84 1.27
CA LYS A 227 36.94 6.25 1.26
C LYS A 227 36.09 6.60 2.51
N MET A 228 35.13 5.75 2.91
CA MET A 228 34.31 5.95 4.12
C MET A 228 35.15 5.94 5.39
N LYS A 229 36.13 5.03 5.47
CA LYS A 229 37.06 4.95 6.63
C LYS A 229 37.93 6.20 6.73
N ASP A 230 38.47 6.65 5.62
CA ASP A 230 39.37 7.83 5.56
C ASP A 230 38.61 9.11 5.97
N ALA A 231 37.29 9.16 5.69
CA ALA A 231 36.40 10.22 6.15
C ALA A 231 35.93 10.06 7.62
N GLY A 232 36.37 9.05 8.36
CA GLY A 232 35.97 8.82 9.76
C GLY A 232 34.54 8.33 9.95
N ILE A 233 33.90 7.83 8.90
CA ILE A 233 32.55 7.34 8.90
C ILE A 233 32.54 5.85 9.27
N SER A 234 31.57 5.43 10.09
CA SER A 234 31.45 4.03 10.56
C SER A 234 30.59 3.16 9.63
N THR A 235 29.68 3.78 8.87
CA THR A 235 28.86 3.10 7.85
C THR A 235 29.73 2.39 6.82
N ARG A 236 29.33 1.17 6.41
CA ARG A 236 30.09 0.33 5.48
C ARG A 236 29.20 -0.26 4.41
N PHE A 237 29.78 -0.46 3.23
CA PHE A 237 29.20 -1.26 2.15
C PHE A 237 29.59 -2.73 2.32
N ALA A 238 28.73 -3.63 1.86
CA ALA A 238 28.97 -5.05 1.81
C ALA A 238 28.46 -5.65 0.50
N ASN A 239 29.01 -6.79 0.12
CA ASN A 239 28.55 -7.60 -1.00
C ASN A 239 27.68 -8.74 -0.45
N VAL A 240 26.45 -8.85 -0.91
CA VAL A 240 25.52 -9.94 -0.57
C VAL A 240 25.43 -10.89 -1.78
N ARG A 241 25.92 -12.12 -1.61
CA ARG A 241 25.85 -13.16 -2.61
C ARG A 241 24.68 -14.09 -2.35
N THR A 242 23.88 -14.36 -3.35
CA THR A 242 22.86 -15.42 -3.34
C THR A 242 23.28 -16.50 -4.35
N PRO A 243 23.62 -17.71 -3.89
CA PRO A 243 24.02 -18.80 -4.77
C PRO A 243 22.92 -19.16 -5.76
N GLY A 244 23.30 -19.48 -6.98
CA GLY A 244 22.39 -20.01 -7.99
C GLY A 244 21.76 -21.35 -7.53
N LYS A 245 20.47 -21.52 -7.78
CA LYS A 245 19.75 -22.75 -7.42
C LYS A 245 19.89 -23.80 -8.53
N ALA A 246 20.12 -25.05 -8.16
CA ALA A 246 20.00 -26.17 -9.06
C ALA A 246 18.53 -26.36 -9.45
N GLN A 247 18.25 -26.58 -10.72
CA GLN A 247 16.92 -26.87 -11.23
C GLN A 247 16.80 -28.35 -11.52
N THR A 248 15.69 -28.98 -11.13
CA THR A 248 15.35 -30.33 -11.47
C THR A 248 14.31 -30.33 -12.57
N VAL A 249 14.60 -31.05 -13.66
CA VAL A 249 13.66 -31.25 -14.77
C VAL A 249 13.28 -32.71 -14.84
N THR A 250 11.99 -33.01 -14.79
CA THR A 250 11.49 -34.39 -14.93
C THR A 250 11.07 -34.60 -16.39
N VAL A 251 11.75 -35.51 -17.05
CA VAL A 251 11.44 -35.95 -18.42
C VAL A 251 10.97 -37.41 -18.36
N GLY A 252 9.69 -37.62 -18.52
CA GLY A 252 9.07 -38.90 -18.32
C GLY A 252 9.16 -39.39 -16.86
N LYS A 253 9.83 -40.53 -16.61
CA LYS A 253 10.05 -41.09 -15.26
C LYS A 253 11.43 -40.74 -14.67
N SER A 254 12.24 -39.99 -15.39
CA SER A 254 13.61 -39.64 -14.97
C SER A 254 13.69 -38.19 -14.57
N THR A 255 14.26 -37.94 -13.38
CA THR A 255 14.54 -36.59 -12.88
C THR A 255 16.02 -36.27 -13.11
N VAL A 256 16.29 -35.22 -13.88
CA VAL A 256 17.64 -34.72 -14.15
C VAL A 256 17.85 -33.42 -13.39
N THR A 257 18.89 -33.37 -12.56
CA THR A 257 19.31 -32.12 -11.91
C THR A 257 20.28 -31.38 -12.82
N LEU A 258 19.87 -30.18 -13.22
CA LEU A 258 20.72 -29.28 -14.00
C LEU A 258 21.74 -28.59 -13.08
N SER A 259 22.86 -28.19 -13.65
CA SER A 259 23.85 -27.38 -12.91
C SER A 259 23.20 -26.16 -12.32
N PRO A 260 23.61 -25.68 -11.11
CA PRO A 260 23.13 -24.46 -10.53
C PRO A 260 23.28 -23.30 -11.52
N GLY A 261 22.27 -22.42 -11.55
CA GLY A 261 22.37 -21.16 -12.28
C GLY A 261 23.51 -20.27 -11.76
N PRO A 262 23.80 -19.15 -12.42
CA PRO A 262 24.81 -18.22 -11.93
C PRO A 262 24.42 -17.60 -10.59
N ASP A 263 25.42 -17.23 -9.79
CA ASP A 263 25.20 -16.49 -8.55
C ASP A 263 24.67 -15.08 -8.85
N THR A 264 23.89 -14.54 -7.92
CA THR A 264 23.46 -13.14 -7.94
C THR A 264 24.11 -12.38 -6.80
N PHE A 265 24.39 -11.11 -7.04
CA PHE A 265 25.08 -10.23 -6.11
C PHE A 265 24.31 -8.92 -5.94
N ALA A 266 24.16 -8.48 -4.69
CA ALA A 266 23.56 -7.22 -4.30
C ALA A 266 24.55 -6.39 -3.49
N LEU A 267 24.41 -5.06 -3.49
CA LEU A 267 25.09 -4.18 -2.57
C LEU A 267 24.27 -4.04 -1.28
N GLN A 268 24.96 -4.01 -0.15
CA GLN A 268 24.35 -3.73 1.13
C GLN A 268 25.06 -2.56 1.80
N ILE A 269 24.30 -1.61 2.33
CA ILE A 269 24.79 -0.55 3.19
C ILE A 269 24.50 -0.98 4.62
N LYS A 270 25.57 -1.11 5.44
CA LYS A 270 25.46 -1.34 6.88
C LYS A 270 25.67 -0.02 7.58
N GLY A 271 24.57 0.58 7.99
CA GLY A 271 24.56 1.89 8.64
C GLY A 271 24.84 1.82 10.12
N ASN A 272 24.69 2.98 10.74
CA ASN A 272 24.79 3.17 12.16
C ASN A 272 23.68 4.14 12.57
N SER A 273 22.98 3.88 13.66
CA SER A 273 21.85 4.69 14.15
C SER A 273 22.16 6.18 14.37
N VAL A 274 23.44 6.53 14.52
CA VAL A 274 23.90 7.93 14.69
C VAL A 274 24.39 8.58 13.40
N GLU A 275 24.45 7.83 12.30
CA GLU A 275 24.92 8.30 10.99
C GLU A 275 23.77 8.26 9.97
N LYS A 276 23.28 9.44 9.54
CA LYS A 276 22.30 9.54 8.48
C LYS A 276 23.03 9.64 7.15
N VAL A 277 22.79 8.70 6.25
CA VAL A 277 23.44 8.63 4.95
C VAL A 277 22.48 9.13 3.87
N THR A 278 22.95 10.02 3.01
CA THR A 278 22.27 10.49 1.80
C THR A 278 23.18 10.26 0.62
N LEU A 279 22.74 9.45 -0.35
CA LEU A 279 23.53 9.22 -1.57
C LEU A 279 23.23 10.30 -2.60
N ILE A 280 24.29 10.87 -3.18
CA ILE A 280 24.20 12.00 -4.10
C ILE A 280 24.73 11.60 -5.46
N PRO A 281 23.89 11.60 -6.52
CA PRO A 281 24.38 11.42 -7.89
C PRO A 281 25.13 12.66 -8.34
N THR A 282 26.19 12.49 -9.14
CA THR A 282 26.89 13.63 -9.79
C THR A 282 26.02 14.31 -10.84
N THR A 283 25.17 13.55 -11.50
CA THR A 283 24.19 14.05 -12.47
C THR A 283 22.89 13.26 -12.30
N SER A 284 21.77 13.96 -12.36
CA SER A 284 20.45 13.33 -12.41
C SER A 284 19.60 14.02 -13.48
N VAL A 285 18.75 13.24 -14.14
CA VAL A 285 17.74 13.74 -15.08
C VAL A 285 16.37 13.27 -14.59
N PRO A 286 15.31 14.03 -14.82
CA PRO A 286 13.98 13.59 -14.41
C PRO A 286 13.68 12.16 -14.89
N ALA A 287 13.08 11.37 -14.02
CA ALA A 287 12.74 9.99 -14.32
C ALA A 287 11.24 9.81 -14.33
N ILE A 288 10.74 9.04 -15.28
CA ILE A 288 9.35 8.69 -15.42
C ILE A 288 9.16 7.28 -14.88
N PHE A 289 8.21 7.13 -13.96
CA PHE A 289 7.75 5.85 -13.48
C PHE A 289 6.39 5.54 -14.08
N LEU A 290 6.23 4.32 -14.54
CA LEU A 290 5.02 3.83 -15.17
C LEU A 290 4.62 2.51 -14.54
N ALA A 291 3.41 2.46 -13.97
CA ALA A 291 2.80 1.22 -13.52
C ALA A 291 1.90 0.67 -14.64
N GLN A 292 2.06 -0.61 -14.96
CA GLN A 292 1.29 -1.25 -16.04
C GLN A 292 0.95 -2.70 -15.76
N GLY A 293 -0.15 -3.17 -16.37
CA GLY A 293 -0.37 -4.58 -16.67
C GLY A 293 0.24 -4.96 -18.01
N SER A 294 0.72 -6.18 -18.13
CA SER A 294 1.20 -6.76 -19.38
C SER A 294 0.77 -8.21 -19.50
N GLY A 295 0.69 -8.72 -20.74
CA GLY A 295 0.32 -10.09 -21.02
C GLY A 295 -1.17 -10.30 -21.32
N SER A 296 -1.48 -11.44 -21.92
CA SER A 296 -2.83 -11.82 -22.34
C SER A 296 -3.64 -12.34 -21.15
N LYS A 297 -4.88 -11.86 -20.97
CA LYS A 297 -5.82 -12.39 -19.95
C LYS A 297 -6.61 -13.62 -20.43
N VAL A 298 -6.31 -14.16 -21.61
CA VAL A 298 -7.04 -15.29 -22.17
C VAL A 298 -6.47 -16.59 -21.64
N GLY A 299 -7.27 -17.30 -20.83
CA GLY A 299 -6.92 -18.56 -20.20
C GLY A 299 -6.08 -18.40 -18.92
N PRO A 300 -5.69 -19.50 -18.25
CA PRO A 300 -4.70 -19.46 -17.17
C PRO A 300 -3.36 -19.05 -17.79
N SER A 301 -3.15 -17.76 -17.91
CA SER A 301 -2.02 -17.19 -18.63
C SER A 301 -0.86 -16.96 -17.67
N PRO A 302 0.24 -17.68 -17.76
CA PRO A 302 1.48 -17.34 -17.06
C PRO A 302 2.07 -16.02 -17.55
N ASP A 303 1.45 -15.40 -18.57
CA ASP A 303 1.94 -14.18 -19.22
C ASP A 303 1.42 -12.89 -18.59
N ALA A 304 0.33 -12.94 -17.81
CA ALA A 304 -0.20 -11.75 -17.13
C ALA A 304 0.73 -11.35 -15.98
N GLN A 305 1.25 -10.14 -16.01
CA GLN A 305 2.15 -9.62 -14.99
C GLN A 305 1.91 -8.13 -14.79
N GLN A 306 1.89 -7.71 -13.53
CA GLN A 306 1.92 -6.29 -13.18
C GLN A 306 3.38 -5.85 -13.06
N GLN A 307 3.69 -4.65 -13.53
CA GLN A 307 5.06 -4.17 -13.66
C GLN A 307 5.20 -2.70 -13.29
N LEU A 308 6.37 -2.34 -12.76
CA LEU A 308 6.85 -0.97 -12.61
C LEU A 308 8.01 -0.76 -13.57
N LEU A 309 7.91 0.25 -14.43
CA LEU A 309 8.94 0.65 -15.38
C LEU A 309 9.48 2.02 -14.97
N LYS A 310 10.78 2.23 -15.20
CA LYS A 310 11.44 3.53 -15.06
C LYS A 310 12.10 3.90 -16.38
N PHE A 311 11.81 5.11 -16.86
CA PHE A 311 12.41 5.69 -18.05
C PHE A 311 13.26 6.89 -17.69
N ASP A 312 14.35 7.06 -18.43
CA ASP A 312 15.25 8.22 -18.41
C ASP A 312 14.79 9.25 -19.44
N THR A 313 14.78 10.52 -19.08
CA THR A 313 14.44 11.63 -19.98
C THR A 313 15.64 12.25 -20.71
N SER A 314 16.82 11.68 -20.57
CA SER A 314 18.08 12.28 -21.12
C SER A 314 18.23 12.18 -22.63
N SER A 315 17.49 11.31 -23.29
CA SER A 315 17.58 11.15 -24.75
C SER A 315 16.69 12.15 -25.49
N ASN A 316 17.25 12.86 -26.45
CA ASN A 316 16.58 13.88 -27.26
C ASN A 316 15.99 13.33 -28.58
N ALA A 317 15.96 12.03 -28.80
CA ALA A 317 15.39 11.45 -30.00
C ALA A 317 13.85 11.59 -29.98
N VAL A 318 13.29 12.23 -30.99
CA VAL A 318 11.83 12.46 -31.13
C VAL A 318 11.07 11.14 -31.24
N GLN A 319 11.65 10.15 -31.90
CA GLN A 319 11.19 8.75 -31.87
C GLN A 319 12.40 7.87 -31.59
N SER A 320 12.37 7.14 -30.51
CA SER A 320 13.42 6.21 -30.14
C SER A 320 13.03 4.77 -30.52
N ALA A 321 14.04 3.92 -30.67
CA ALA A 321 13.82 2.49 -30.84
C ALA A 321 13.02 1.92 -29.64
N PRO A 322 12.24 0.85 -29.83
CA PRO A 322 11.52 0.23 -28.72
C PRO A 322 12.43 -0.12 -27.54
N GLY A 323 12.09 0.36 -26.36
CA GLY A 323 12.87 0.18 -25.14
C GLY A 323 13.97 1.20 -24.87
N ASP A 324 14.18 2.19 -25.72
CA ASP A 324 15.11 3.29 -25.46
C ASP A 324 14.73 4.07 -24.19
N GLY A 325 15.78 4.41 -23.41
CA GLY A 325 15.62 5.13 -22.14
C GLY A 325 14.96 4.32 -21.03
N LEU A 326 14.67 3.03 -21.23
CA LEU A 326 14.21 2.15 -20.18
C LEU A 326 15.38 1.86 -19.23
N VAL A 327 15.26 2.34 -17.99
CA VAL A 327 16.28 2.15 -16.94
C VAL A 327 16.10 0.80 -16.28
N PHE A 328 14.84 0.48 -15.90
CA PHE A 328 14.47 -0.83 -15.41
C PHE A 328 13.00 -1.18 -15.72
N GLN A 329 12.73 -2.46 -15.74
CA GLN A 329 11.40 -3.06 -15.74
C GLN A 329 11.35 -4.12 -14.64
N ARG A 330 10.54 -3.88 -13.61
CA ARG A 330 10.41 -4.78 -12.47
C ARG A 330 9.02 -5.41 -12.44
N ALA A 331 8.98 -6.73 -12.29
CA ALA A 331 7.74 -7.42 -11.95
C ALA A 331 7.33 -7.04 -10.53
N LEU A 332 6.06 -6.73 -10.34
CA LEU A 332 5.43 -6.62 -9.05
C LEU A 332 5.12 -8.03 -8.50
N ASP A 333 4.59 -8.09 -7.27
CA ASP A 333 4.21 -9.37 -6.66
C ASP A 333 3.27 -10.17 -7.58
N ALA A 334 3.44 -11.48 -7.62
CA ALA A 334 2.65 -12.37 -8.49
C ALA A 334 1.15 -12.37 -8.14
N ASN A 335 0.79 -12.03 -6.90
CA ASN A 335 -0.59 -11.92 -6.46
C ASN A 335 -1.24 -10.57 -6.77
N MET A 336 -0.48 -9.60 -7.34
CA MET A 336 -1.07 -8.36 -7.87
C MET A 336 -1.95 -8.70 -9.07
N SER A 337 -3.25 -8.54 -8.90
CA SER A 337 -4.23 -8.80 -9.97
C SER A 337 -4.34 -7.65 -10.98
N ASN A 338 -4.10 -6.42 -10.53
CA ASN A 338 -4.03 -5.23 -11.37
C ASN A 338 -3.23 -4.12 -10.70
N VAL A 339 -2.77 -3.15 -11.49
CA VAL A 339 -2.31 -1.84 -11.04
C VAL A 339 -3.25 -0.77 -11.59
N LYS A 340 -3.44 0.33 -10.85
CA LYS A 340 -4.39 1.40 -11.20
C LYS A 340 -3.79 2.79 -11.14
N ALA A 341 -2.86 3.04 -10.21
CA ALA A 341 -2.28 4.37 -10.04
C ALA A 341 -0.84 4.30 -9.55
N THR A 342 -0.07 5.33 -9.86
CA THR A 342 1.27 5.56 -9.30
C THR A 342 1.47 7.05 -9.03
N ALA A 343 2.22 7.37 -7.98
CA ALA A 343 2.66 8.72 -7.67
C ALA A 343 4.06 8.70 -7.07
N THR A 344 4.77 9.83 -7.17
CA THR A 344 6.08 10.02 -6.56
C THR A 344 5.99 10.99 -5.40
N ALA A 345 6.78 10.76 -4.36
CA ALA A 345 6.97 11.71 -3.27
C ALA A 345 8.22 12.58 -3.53
N ALA A 346 8.34 13.68 -2.78
CA ALA A 346 9.45 14.60 -2.89
C ALA A 346 10.81 13.96 -2.53
N ASP A 347 10.82 12.89 -1.72
CA ASP A 347 12.00 12.09 -1.37
C ASP A 347 12.43 11.11 -2.47
N GLY A 348 11.76 11.11 -3.63
CA GLY A 348 12.02 10.22 -4.76
C GLY A 348 11.42 8.82 -4.62
N SER A 349 10.72 8.53 -3.54
CA SER A 349 9.99 7.28 -3.41
C SER A 349 8.77 7.23 -4.32
N ILE A 350 8.38 6.02 -4.71
CA ILE A 350 7.28 5.75 -5.64
C ILE A 350 6.22 4.94 -4.92
N TYR A 351 4.97 5.38 -5.01
CA TYR A 351 3.81 4.63 -4.57
C TYR A 351 3.11 4.01 -5.77
N VAL A 352 2.78 2.73 -5.66
CA VAL A 352 2.00 1.96 -6.64
C VAL A 352 0.77 1.42 -5.95
N LEU A 353 -0.37 1.64 -6.55
CA LEU A 353 -1.67 1.17 -6.04
C LEU A 353 -2.31 0.21 -7.03
N GLY A 354 -2.92 -0.82 -6.50
CA GLY A 354 -3.72 -1.78 -7.25
C GLY A 354 -4.50 -2.69 -6.34
N SER A 355 -4.78 -3.89 -6.82
CA SER A 355 -5.49 -4.93 -6.06
C SER A 355 -4.70 -6.22 -6.05
N VAL A 356 -4.85 -6.97 -4.99
CA VAL A 356 -4.24 -8.30 -4.80
C VAL A 356 -5.32 -9.35 -4.60
N SER A 357 -5.06 -10.57 -5.09
CA SER A 357 -5.95 -11.72 -4.95
C SER A 357 -5.33 -12.88 -4.16
N GLY A 358 -4.28 -12.60 -3.41
CA GLY A 358 -3.57 -13.54 -2.56
C GLY A 358 -2.60 -12.84 -1.64
N THR A 359 -1.92 -13.59 -0.79
CA THR A 359 -0.91 -13.06 0.15
C THR A 359 0.19 -12.31 -0.59
N VAL A 360 0.48 -11.09 -0.16
CA VAL A 360 1.50 -10.21 -0.75
C VAL A 360 2.45 -9.72 0.34
N ALA A 361 3.76 -9.87 0.11
CA ALA A 361 4.81 -9.46 1.06
C ALA A 361 4.53 -9.92 2.52
N GLY A 362 4.00 -11.14 2.68
CA GLY A 362 3.64 -11.73 3.97
C GLY A 362 2.31 -11.24 4.57
N GLN A 363 1.57 -10.36 3.90
CA GLN A 363 0.26 -9.89 4.34
C GLN A 363 -0.85 -10.77 3.74
N VAL A 364 -1.73 -11.26 4.61
CA VAL A 364 -2.89 -12.07 4.23
C VAL A 364 -4.02 -11.14 3.84
N ILE A 365 -4.72 -11.45 2.75
CA ILE A 365 -5.91 -10.69 2.33
C ILE A 365 -7.13 -11.09 3.16
N GLN A 366 -8.06 -10.16 3.31
CA GLN A 366 -9.27 -10.32 4.10
C GLN A 366 -10.43 -10.90 3.28
N GLY A 367 -10.61 -10.41 2.06
CA GLY A 367 -11.65 -10.84 1.14
C GLY A 367 -11.08 -11.62 -0.07
N PRO A 368 -11.89 -11.82 -1.11
CA PRO A 368 -11.43 -12.43 -2.35
C PRO A 368 -10.41 -11.56 -3.12
N SER A 369 -10.39 -10.26 -2.86
CA SER A 369 -9.35 -9.32 -3.27
C SER A 369 -9.29 -8.15 -2.32
N ASP A 370 -8.07 -7.67 -2.03
CA ASP A 370 -7.79 -6.49 -1.24
C ASP A 370 -7.17 -5.38 -2.09
N LEU A 371 -7.38 -4.14 -1.68
CA LEU A 371 -6.57 -3.00 -2.11
C LEU A 371 -5.14 -3.19 -1.61
N ALA A 372 -4.15 -2.89 -2.45
CA ALA A 372 -2.74 -2.95 -2.08
C ALA A 372 -2.01 -1.66 -2.47
N LEU A 373 -1.39 -1.03 -1.46
CA LEU A 373 -0.47 0.10 -1.61
C LEU A 373 0.95 -0.39 -1.40
N MET A 374 1.80 -0.23 -2.40
CA MET A 374 3.22 -0.56 -2.35
C MET A 374 4.05 0.72 -2.44
N LYS A 375 5.10 0.83 -1.63
CA LYS A 375 6.10 1.90 -1.72
C LYS A 375 7.43 1.33 -2.17
N TYR A 376 8.04 2.00 -3.12
CA TYR A 376 9.37 1.68 -3.65
C TYR A 376 10.30 2.88 -3.48
N ASP A 377 11.61 2.64 -3.39
CA ASP A 377 12.61 3.69 -3.55
C ASP A 377 12.85 4.04 -5.02
N SER A 378 13.68 5.04 -5.29
CA SER A 378 13.98 5.52 -6.65
C SER A 378 14.66 4.48 -7.54
N ALA A 379 15.31 3.45 -6.95
CA ALA A 379 15.91 2.33 -7.65
C ALA A 379 14.94 1.16 -7.90
N GLY A 380 13.68 1.29 -7.43
CA GLY A 380 12.62 0.29 -7.58
C GLY A 380 12.72 -0.88 -6.60
N ASN A 381 13.37 -0.69 -5.45
CA ASN A 381 13.34 -1.67 -4.37
C ASN A 381 12.09 -1.45 -3.51
N LEU A 382 11.40 -2.54 -3.16
CA LEU A 382 10.19 -2.48 -2.34
C LEU A 382 10.54 -2.05 -0.91
N LEU A 383 9.89 -1.01 -0.42
CA LEU A 383 10.05 -0.50 0.92
C LEU A 383 8.98 -1.07 1.87
N PHE A 384 7.73 -1.03 1.47
CA PHE A 384 6.64 -1.68 2.19
C PHE A 384 5.46 -2.01 1.29
N THR A 385 4.59 -2.88 1.78
CA THR A 385 3.26 -3.16 1.24
C THR A 385 2.23 -2.95 2.35
N ARG A 386 1.05 -2.41 1.99
CA ARG A 386 -0.13 -2.32 2.86
C ARG A 386 -1.33 -2.83 2.11
N THR A 387 -2.12 -3.66 2.76
CA THR A 387 -3.40 -4.12 2.24
C THR A 387 -4.54 -3.54 3.06
N LEU A 388 -5.66 -3.27 2.41
CA LEU A 388 -6.92 -2.95 3.04
C LEU A 388 -7.98 -3.81 2.35
N GLY A 389 -8.61 -4.68 3.13
CA GLY A 389 -9.64 -5.59 2.67
C GLY A 389 -11.02 -5.28 3.22
N ALA A 390 -11.99 -6.07 2.79
CA ALA A 390 -13.34 -6.14 3.30
C ALA A 390 -13.80 -7.60 3.24
N GLU A 391 -14.95 -7.93 3.83
CA GLU A 391 -15.54 -9.25 3.72
C GLU A 391 -15.72 -9.71 2.27
N GLY A 392 -16.09 -8.78 1.37
CA GLY A 392 -16.13 -8.97 -0.08
C GLY A 392 -14.90 -8.41 -0.77
N ALA A 393 -15.01 -8.19 -2.08
CA ALA A 393 -13.90 -7.65 -2.86
C ALA A 393 -13.60 -6.19 -2.52
N ALA A 394 -12.32 -5.87 -2.33
CA ALA A 394 -11.83 -4.51 -2.27
C ALA A 394 -10.86 -4.24 -3.43
N GLN A 395 -10.89 -3.02 -3.97
CA GLN A 395 -10.06 -2.60 -5.09
C GLN A 395 -9.46 -1.23 -4.84
N GLY A 396 -8.13 -1.10 -5.04
CA GLY A 396 -7.47 0.19 -5.08
C GLY A 396 -7.57 0.83 -6.46
N LEU A 397 -8.03 2.07 -6.55
CA LEU A 397 -8.32 2.73 -7.82
C LEU A 397 -7.48 3.99 -8.05
N THR A 398 -7.27 4.82 -7.05
CA THR A 398 -6.55 6.09 -7.19
C THR A 398 -5.79 6.45 -5.92
N LEU A 399 -4.68 7.18 -6.05
CA LEU A 399 -3.87 7.64 -4.94
C LEU A 399 -3.34 9.06 -5.17
N ALA A 400 -3.06 9.77 -4.08
CA ALA A 400 -2.35 11.04 -4.08
C ALA A 400 -1.39 11.12 -2.90
N VAL A 401 -0.27 11.81 -3.10
CA VAL A 401 0.72 12.13 -2.06
C VAL A 401 0.50 13.58 -1.63
N SER A 402 0.55 13.87 -0.33
CA SER A 402 0.48 15.24 0.17
C SER A 402 1.68 16.06 -0.31
N ALA A 403 1.52 17.39 -0.44
CA ALA A 403 2.56 18.27 -0.97
C ALA A 403 3.88 18.20 -0.19
N ASP A 404 3.81 17.93 1.12
CA ASP A 404 4.97 17.77 1.99
C ASP A 404 5.53 16.32 2.01
N GLY A 405 4.91 15.40 1.27
CA GLY A 405 5.30 13.99 1.21
C GLY A 405 5.04 13.20 2.50
N SER A 406 4.38 13.79 3.50
CA SER A 406 4.17 13.16 4.81
C SER A 406 3.04 12.14 4.83
N GLN A 407 2.09 12.25 3.89
CA GLN A 407 0.89 11.42 3.82
C GLN A 407 0.63 10.93 2.39
N VAL A 408 -0.02 9.78 2.30
CA VAL A 408 -0.59 9.27 1.05
C VAL A 408 -2.06 8.91 1.27
N ALA A 409 -2.94 9.47 0.46
CA ALA A 409 -4.34 9.13 0.41
C ALA A 409 -4.57 8.10 -0.70
N VAL A 410 -5.32 7.08 -0.40
CA VAL A 410 -5.72 6.02 -1.32
C VAL A 410 -7.24 5.98 -1.34
N ALA A 411 -7.83 5.92 -2.51
CA ALA A 411 -9.26 5.68 -2.64
C ALA A 411 -9.52 4.44 -3.50
N GLY A 412 -10.54 3.70 -3.11
CA GLY A 412 -10.92 2.44 -3.73
C GLY A 412 -12.40 2.13 -3.51
N SER A 413 -12.84 0.99 -4.00
CA SER A 413 -14.19 0.46 -3.78
C SER A 413 -14.13 -0.80 -2.92
N VAL A 414 -15.11 -0.96 -2.05
CA VAL A 414 -15.23 -2.10 -1.14
C VAL A 414 -16.63 -2.67 -1.16
N LYS A 415 -16.72 -3.99 -0.96
CA LYS A 415 -17.95 -4.76 -0.89
C LYS A 415 -18.01 -5.52 0.44
N GLY A 416 -19.16 -5.55 1.10
CA GLY A 416 -19.27 -6.15 2.43
C GLY A 416 -18.64 -5.29 3.54
N ALA A 417 -18.56 -5.84 4.75
CA ALA A 417 -18.02 -5.14 5.91
C ALA A 417 -16.50 -4.94 5.83
N LEU A 418 -16.02 -3.77 6.24
CA LEU A 418 -14.58 -3.51 6.41
C LEU A 418 -14.06 -4.20 7.68
N ASP A 419 -14.85 -4.18 8.74
CA ASP A 419 -14.56 -4.76 10.04
C ASP A 419 -15.88 -5.06 10.79
N SER A 420 -15.77 -5.67 11.97
CA SER A 420 -16.94 -6.03 12.81
C SER A 420 -17.73 -4.83 13.33
N THR A 421 -17.21 -3.61 13.22
CA THR A 421 -17.87 -2.36 13.64
C THR A 421 -18.53 -1.63 12.47
N ASP A 422 -18.33 -2.10 11.24
CA ASP A 422 -18.91 -1.48 10.05
C ASP A 422 -20.44 -1.71 10.05
N THR A 423 -21.17 -0.60 10.06
CA THR A 423 -22.65 -0.62 10.05
C THR A 423 -23.24 -0.77 8.66
N ARG A 424 -22.41 -0.95 7.62
CA ARG A 424 -22.83 -1.08 6.22
C ARG A 424 -22.37 -2.42 5.61
N PRO A 425 -22.92 -3.55 6.03
CA PRO A 425 -22.49 -4.86 5.51
C PRO A 425 -23.10 -5.17 4.12
N ASP A 426 -23.38 -4.15 3.29
CA ASP A 426 -23.97 -4.40 1.95
C ASP A 426 -22.98 -5.15 1.07
N THR A 427 -23.35 -6.38 0.72
CA THR A 427 -22.60 -7.26 -0.18
C THR A 427 -23.13 -7.22 -1.61
N ALA A 428 -24.21 -6.49 -1.88
CA ALA A 428 -24.82 -6.40 -3.21
C ALA A 428 -24.18 -5.29 -4.06
N SER A 429 -23.86 -4.15 -3.43
CA SER A 429 -23.26 -2.97 -4.09
C SER A 429 -21.87 -2.68 -3.56
N THR A 430 -21.16 -1.78 -4.24
CA THR A 430 -19.82 -1.32 -3.85
C THR A 430 -19.89 0.09 -3.30
N ASP A 431 -19.28 0.33 -2.14
CA ASP A 431 -19.09 1.67 -1.59
C ASP A 431 -17.66 2.18 -1.85
N MET A 432 -17.50 3.49 -1.90
CA MET A 432 -16.21 4.15 -1.90
C MET A 432 -15.56 4.04 -0.52
N VAL A 433 -14.28 3.74 -0.48
CA VAL A 433 -13.41 3.84 0.70
C VAL A 433 -12.26 4.80 0.43
N VAL A 434 -11.91 5.60 1.42
CA VAL A 434 -10.69 6.42 1.41
C VAL A 434 -9.89 6.14 2.67
N THR A 435 -8.60 5.88 2.50
CA THR A 435 -7.65 5.63 3.59
C THR A 435 -6.44 6.54 3.44
N VAL A 436 -6.00 7.12 4.53
CA VAL A 436 -4.78 7.92 4.58
C VAL A 436 -3.73 7.22 5.41
N PHE A 437 -2.56 7.06 4.83
CA PHE A 437 -1.36 6.52 5.47
C PHE A 437 -0.33 7.62 5.67
N ASP A 438 0.53 7.47 6.66
CA ASP A 438 1.76 8.27 6.74
C ASP A 438 2.83 7.75 5.77
N LYS A 439 3.95 8.47 5.67
CA LYS A 439 5.07 8.09 4.79
C LYS A 439 5.73 6.74 5.12
N ALA A 440 5.54 6.24 6.36
CA ALA A 440 6.01 4.93 6.81
C ALA A 440 4.96 3.83 6.55
N GLY A 441 3.80 4.20 6.02
CA GLY A 441 2.71 3.30 5.71
C GLY A 441 1.85 2.92 6.92
N GLN A 442 1.91 3.69 8.02
CA GLN A 442 0.96 3.53 9.11
C GLN A 442 -0.38 4.14 8.69
N GLU A 443 -1.45 3.39 8.85
CA GLU A 443 -2.79 3.90 8.64
C GLU A 443 -3.10 4.99 9.67
N LEU A 444 -3.47 6.17 9.18
CA LEU A 444 -3.89 7.29 10.04
C LEU A 444 -5.40 7.25 10.26
N TRP A 445 -6.15 7.05 9.20
CA TRP A 445 -7.61 6.92 9.25
C TRP A 445 -8.16 6.32 7.96
N THR A 446 -9.35 5.72 8.08
CA THR A 446 -10.14 5.21 6.95
C THR A 446 -11.57 5.69 7.08
N GLN A 447 -12.20 6.01 5.97
CA GLN A 447 -13.61 6.38 5.90
C GLN A 447 -14.28 5.70 4.70
N ARG A 448 -15.39 5.02 4.96
CA ARG A 448 -16.29 4.49 3.94
C ARG A 448 -17.43 5.49 3.71
N ALA A 449 -17.80 5.70 2.47
CA ALA A 449 -18.93 6.53 2.08
C ALA A 449 -19.54 6.01 0.78
N GLY A 450 -20.83 6.32 0.57
CA GLY A 450 -21.54 5.91 -0.63
C GLY A 450 -23.06 6.05 -0.46
N ALA A 451 -23.78 5.73 -1.53
CA ALA A 451 -25.23 5.67 -1.57
C ALA A 451 -25.71 4.24 -1.22
N PRO A 452 -26.63 4.07 -0.29
CA PRO A 452 -27.13 2.72 0.05
C PRO A 452 -27.70 2.00 -1.18
N GLY A 453 -27.22 0.76 -1.43
CA GLY A 453 -27.67 -0.07 -2.53
C GLY A 453 -27.24 0.38 -3.93
N ALA A 454 -26.25 1.24 -4.02
CA ALA A 454 -25.69 1.73 -5.27
C ALA A 454 -24.19 1.46 -5.36
N ASP A 455 -23.66 1.41 -6.58
CA ASP A 455 -22.22 1.31 -6.81
C ASP A 455 -21.59 2.69 -6.83
N ASP A 456 -20.65 2.91 -5.92
CA ASP A 456 -19.89 4.15 -5.78
C ASP A 456 -18.42 3.87 -6.05
N THR A 457 -17.93 4.34 -7.19
CA THR A 457 -16.57 4.06 -7.66
C THR A 457 -15.74 5.35 -7.68
N PRO A 458 -14.70 5.48 -6.86
CA PRO A 458 -13.79 6.62 -6.94
C PRO A 458 -12.91 6.53 -8.18
N ALA A 459 -12.58 7.68 -8.75
CA ALA A 459 -11.71 7.82 -9.91
C ALA A 459 -10.49 8.70 -9.64
N SER A 460 -10.60 9.66 -8.72
CA SER A 460 -9.49 10.53 -8.35
C SER A 460 -9.55 10.96 -6.89
N VAL A 461 -8.37 11.20 -6.30
CA VAL A 461 -8.20 11.70 -4.94
C VAL A 461 -7.16 12.83 -4.93
N ALA A 462 -7.35 13.84 -4.09
CA ALA A 462 -6.42 14.96 -3.98
C ALA A 462 -6.42 15.54 -2.55
N PHE A 463 -5.26 16.03 -2.11
CA PHE A 463 -5.14 16.82 -0.88
C PHE A 463 -5.35 18.30 -1.15
N ALA A 464 -6.12 18.96 -0.30
CA ALA A 464 -6.10 20.41 -0.19
C ALA A 464 -5.02 20.86 0.82
N SER A 465 -4.60 22.12 0.71
CA SER A 465 -3.56 22.71 1.58
C SER A 465 -3.90 22.69 3.07
N ASN A 466 -5.18 22.65 3.43
CA ASN A 466 -5.66 22.55 4.80
C ASN A 466 -5.75 21.10 5.33
N GLY A 467 -5.26 20.12 4.56
CA GLY A 467 -5.27 18.69 4.91
C GLY A 467 -6.61 17.97 4.61
N THR A 468 -7.59 18.66 4.03
CA THR A 468 -8.81 18.00 3.54
C THR A 468 -8.48 17.10 2.35
N VAL A 469 -8.96 15.87 2.38
CA VAL A 469 -8.85 14.92 1.27
C VAL A 469 -10.15 14.94 0.49
N TYR A 470 -10.08 15.29 -0.78
CA TYR A 470 -11.20 15.21 -1.71
C TYR A 470 -11.11 13.94 -2.53
N VAL A 471 -12.25 13.28 -2.71
CA VAL A 471 -12.42 12.10 -3.56
C VAL A 471 -13.51 12.40 -4.57
N ALA A 472 -13.21 12.24 -5.85
CA ALA A 472 -14.19 12.34 -6.93
C ALA A 472 -14.35 10.97 -7.61
N GLY A 473 -15.55 10.70 -8.08
CA GLY A 473 -15.90 9.43 -8.70
C GLY A 473 -17.27 9.48 -9.35
N GLN A 474 -17.84 8.29 -9.56
CA GLN A 474 -19.18 8.11 -10.13
C GLN A 474 -20.06 7.21 -9.25
N THR A 475 -21.37 7.43 -9.32
CA THR A 475 -22.40 6.69 -8.61
C THR A 475 -23.58 6.39 -9.53
N ASN A 476 -24.20 5.23 -9.35
CA ASN A 476 -25.50 4.94 -9.97
C ASN A 476 -26.67 5.18 -9.01
N GLY A 477 -26.42 5.82 -7.86
CA GLY A 477 -27.37 6.14 -6.80
C GLY A 477 -27.44 7.63 -6.45
N THR A 478 -27.80 7.92 -5.22
CA THR A 478 -27.84 9.27 -4.65
C THR A 478 -26.96 9.31 -3.40
N VAL A 479 -25.83 10.04 -3.47
CA VAL A 479 -24.81 10.06 -2.41
C VAL A 479 -25.16 10.92 -1.20
N PHE A 480 -26.31 11.60 -1.19
CA PHE A 480 -26.78 12.36 -0.03
C PHE A 480 -28.32 12.41 0.08
N ALA A 481 -28.80 12.42 1.32
CA ALA A 481 -30.23 12.52 1.59
C ALA A 481 -30.81 13.84 1.08
N GLY A 482 -31.93 13.77 0.35
CA GLY A 482 -32.58 14.93 -0.27
C GLY A 482 -31.99 15.35 -1.62
N GLY A 483 -30.92 14.71 -2.09
CA GLY A 483 -30.47 14.80 -3.47
C GLY A 483 -31.30 13.91 -4.38
N GLY A 484 -31.25 14.18 -5.69
CA GLY A 484 -31.85 13.35 -6.72
C GLY A 484 -30.77 12.76 -7.62
N LYS A 485 -30.99 11.56 -8.10
CA LYS A 485 -30.25 11.00 -9.23
C LYS A 485 -30.53 11.86 -10.45
N ILE A 486 -29.51 12.32 -11.17
CA ILE A 486 -29.63 13.22 -12.31
C ILE A 486 -29.71 12.38 -13.59
N GLY A 487 -28.74 11.49 -13.79
CA GLY A 487 -28.62 10.62 -14.94
C GLY A 487 -28.67 9.13 -14.60
N SER A 488 -28.22 8.28 -15.52
CA SER A 488 -28.08 6.84 -15.26
C SER A 488 -26.88 6.57 -14.32
N THR A 489 -25.82 7.34 -14.50
CA THR A 489 -24.63 7.38 -13.64
C THR A 489 -24.23 8.84 -13.51
N ASP A 490 -24.00 9.31 -12.30
CA ASP A 490 -23.66 10.70 -12.00
C ASP A 490 -22.24 10.76 -11.40
N SER A 491 -21.58 11.88 -11.61
CA SER A 491 -20.31 12.18 -10.95
C SER A 491 -20.55 12.72 -9.53
N TYR A 492 -19.60 12.43 -8.61
CA TYR A 492 -19.62 13.00 -7.26
C TYR A 492 -18.26 13.56 -6.84
N VAL A 493 -18.29 14.47 -5.87
CA VAL A 493 -17.13 14.91 -5.08
C VAL A 493 -17.47 14.86 -3.61
N MET A 494 -16.62 14.21 -2.81
CA MET A 494 -16.72 14.15 -1.36
C MET A 494 -15.44 14.68 -0.72
N GLY A 495 -15.57 15.46 0.34
CA GLY A 495 -14.44 15.97 1.13
C GLY A 495 -14.41 15.33 2.52
N PHE A 496 -13.22 14.96 2.97
CA PHE A 496 -12.96 14.35 4.27
C PHE A 496 -11.87 15.10 4.99
N SER A 497 -12.04 15.34 6.29
CA SER A 497 -11.00 15.85 7.17
C SER A 497 -10.90 14.97 8.41
N ALA A 498 -9.74 14.95 9.05
CA ALA A 498 -9.56 14.21 10.28
C ALA A 498 -9.05 15.13 11.40
N THR A 499 -9.66 15.01 12.59
CA THR A 499 -9.17 15.69 13.78
C THR A 499 -8.07 14.84 14.39
N LYS A 500 -6.90 15.42 14.59
CA LYS A 500 -5.73 14.79 15.20
C LYS A 500 -5.71 15.09 16.70
N LYS A 501 -5.66 14.04 17.55
CA LYS A 501 -5.58 14.17 19.01
C LYS A 501 -4.37 13.36 19.54
N PRO A 502 -3.53 13.93 20.42
CA PRO A 502 -2.45 13.18 21.03
C PRO A 502 -3.00 12.00 21.86
N LEU A 503 -2.35 10.86 21.75
CA LEU A 503 -2.55 9.76 22.70
C LEU A 503 -1.62 9.99 23.89
N TYR A 504 -2.21 10.16 25.07
CA TYR A 504 -1.44 10.39 26.31
C TYR A 504 -0.97 9.06 26.95
N ASP A 505 -0.50 8.12 26.12
CA ASP A 505 -0.04 6.79 26.50
C ASP A 505 1.49 6.68 26.60
N GLY A 506 2.19 7.81 26.45
CA GLY A 506 3.66 7.88 26.48
C GLY A 506 4.34 7.50 25.15
N THR A 507 3.60 7.08 24.12
CA THR A 507 4.16 6.71 22.81
C THR A 507 4.43 7.91 21.91
N GLY A 508 3.83 9.08 22.21
CA GLY A 508 3.84 10.24 21.33
C GLY A 508 2.97 10.08 20.08
N ALA A 509 2.18 9.01 20.00
CA ALA A 509 1.28 8.74 18.88
C ALA A 509 0.02 9.61 18.91
N PHE A 510 -0.72 9.60 17.82
CA PHE A 510 -1.95 10.38 17.65
C PHE A 510 -3.11 9.47 17.21
N ALA A 511 -4.29 9.74 17.75
CA ALA A 511 -5.54 9.24 17.22
C ALA A 511 -6.10 10.21 16.19
N TYR A 512 -6.66 9.69 15.11
CA TYR A 512 -7.33 10.46 14.08
C TYR A 512 -8.81 10.13 14.07
N SER A 513 -9.65 11.17 14.01
CA SER A 513 -11.11 11.01 13.91
C SER A 513 -11.56 11.61 12.57
N PRO A 514 -11.78 10.76 11.55
CA PRO A 514 -12.20 11.23 10.23
C PRO A 514 -13.65 11.69 10.25
N LYS A 515 -13.95 12.70 9.41
CA LYS A 515 -15.30 13.23 9.21
C LYS A 515 -15.48 13.62 7.75
N GLN A 516 -16.59 13.24 7.15
CA GLN A 516 -17.02 13.80 5.88
C GLN A 516 -17.47 15.26 6.09
N VAL A 517 -16.83 16.18 5.40
CA VAL A 517 -17.08 17.64 5.55
C VAL A 517 -17.88 18.23 4.40
N SER A 518 -17.83 17.58 3.23
CA SER A 518 -18.61 18.02 2.07
C SER A 518 -18.97 16.83 1.17
N ARG A 519 -20.03 17.01 0.37
CA ARG A 519 -20.47 16.11 -0.68
C ARG A 519 -21.22 16.87 -1.75
N LEU A 520 -21.03 16.48 -2.99
CA LEU A 520 -21.64 17.05 -4.17
C LEU A 520 -21.88 15.93 -5.17
N GLN A 521 -23.05 15.92 -5.81
CA GLN A 521 -23.36 15.08 -6.99
C GLN A 521 -23.70 16.00 -8.12
N TYR A 522 -23.16 15.71 -9.30
CA TYR A 522 -23.33 16.53 -10.49
C TYR A 522 -23.24 15.65 -11.74
N GLY A 523 -23.67 16.19 -12.88
CA GLY A 523 -23.61 15.52 -14.15
C GLY A 523 -24.70 15.97 -15.11
N SER A 524 -24.92 15.16 -16.11
CA SER A 524 -25.94 15.27 -17.15
C SER A 524 -27.08 14.28 -16.92
N THR A 525 -28.05 14.22 -17.84
CA THR A 525 -29.09 13.17 -17.82
C THR A 525 -28.60 11.83 -18.36
N GLY A 526 -27.37 11.76 -18.87
CA GLY A 526 -26.74 10.58 -19.47
C GLY A 526 -25.89 9.75 -18.49
N VAL A 527 -24.78 9.26 -19.02
CA VAL A 527 -23.72 8.58 -18.25
C VAL A 527 -22.60 9.56 -18.04
N ASP A 528 -22.28 9.82 -16.77
CA ASP A 528 -21.22 10.71 -16.40
C ASP A 528 -20.12 9.95 -15.64
N ARG A 529 -18.86 10.26 -15.94
CA ARG A 529 -17.69 9.63 -15.32
C ARG A 529 -16.66 10.69 -14.98
N ASN A 530 -16.16 10.67 -13.76
CA ASN A 530 -14.97 11.44 -13.38
C ASN A 530 -13.71 10.70 -13.83
N ALA A 531 -12.69 11.45 -14.29
CA ALA A 531 -11.41 10.89 -14.73
C ALA A 531 -10.22 11.52 -14.00
N GLY A 532 -10.35 12.74 -13.52
CA GLY A 532 -9.26 13.43 -12.84
C GLY A 532 -9.72 14.59 -11.98
N MET A 533 -8.96 14.88 -10.94
CA MET A 533 -9.20 16.00 -10.02
C MET A 533 -7.88 16.56 -9.54
N VAL A 534 -7.80 17.89 -9.46
CA VAL A 534 -6.68 18.62 -8.85
C VAL A 534 -7.20 19.73 -7.94
N VAL A 535 -6.41 20.07 -6.92
CA VAL A 535 -6.69 21.19 -6.02
C VAL A 535 -5.60 22.24 -6.18
N SER A 536 -5.99 23.50 -6.40
CA SER A 536 -5.11 24.66 -6.53
C SER A 536 -5.63 25.80 -5.65
N GLY A 537 -5.02 26.01 -4.50
CA GLY A 537 -5.49 26.97 -3.50
C GLY A 537 -6.91 26.63 -3.05
N THR A 538 -7.86 27.55 -3.30
CA THR A 538 -9.29 27.37 -3.01
C THR A 538 -10.09 26.83 -4.21
N ASN A 539 -9.43 26.45 -5.31
CA ASN A 539 -10.07 25.90 -6.48
C ASN A 539 -9.92 24.38 -6.50
N LEU A 540 -11.01 23.69 -6.70
CA LEU A 540 -11.05 22.28 -7.00
C LEU A 540 -11.51 22.12 -8.43
N LEU A 541 -10.67 21.52 -9.27
CA LEU A 541 -10.98 21.27 -10.68
C LEU A 541 -11.17 19.77 -10.88
N VAL A 542 -12.20 19.41 -11.60
CA VAL A 542 -12.51 18.03 -12.00
C VAL A 542 -12.67 17.94 -13.50
N ALA A 543 -12.18 16.88 -14.09
CA ALA A 543 -12.36 16.57 -15.50
C ALA A 543 -12.97 15.18 -15.67
N GLY A 544 -13.82 15.03 -16.66
CA GLY A 544 -14.47 13.75 -16.92
C GLY A 544 -15.25 13.76 -18.21
N VAL A 545 -16.08 12.75 -18.37
CA VAL A 545 -17.01 12.61 -19.49
C VAL A 545 -18.42 12.83 -18.98
N GLU A 546 -19.16 13.77 -19.56
CA GLU A 546 -20.57 14.01 -19.32
C GLU A 546 -21.33 13.80 -20.62
N ASN A 547 -22.17 12.77 -20.67
CA ASN A 547 -22.94 12.39 -21.86
C ASN A 547 -22.09 12.32 -23.16
N GLY A 548 -20.87 11.77 -23.07
CA GLY A 548 -19.95 11.64 -24.21
C GLY A 548 -19.03 12.82 -24.46
N HIS A 549 -19.26 13.98 -23.82
CA HIS A 549 -18.44 15.17 -23.95
C HIS A 549 -17.30 15.18 -22.90
N ALA A 550 -16.15 15.68 -23.27
CA ALA A 550 -15.09 16.01 -22.30
C ALA A 550 -15.46 17.33 -21.61
N VAL A 551 -15.69 17.28 -20.30
CA VAL A 551 -16.11 18.45 -19.52
C VAL A 551 -15.15 18.67 -18.35
N VAL A 552 -14.79 19.95 -18.12
CA VAL A 552 -14.02 20.38 -16.95
C VAL A 552 -14.88 21.34 -16.11
N ARG A 553 -14.91 21.10 -14.80
CA ARG A 553 -15.62 21.95 -13.84
C ARG A 553 -14.66 22.50 -12.81
N ARG A 554 -14.82 23.77 -12.46
CA ARG A 554 -14.10 24.42 -11.38
C ARG A 554 -15.07 24.75 -10.25
N TYR A 555 -14.72 24.34 -9.05
CA TYR A 555 -15.47 24.63 -7.84
C TYR A 555 -14.62 25.48 -6.88
N ASP A 556 -15.24 26.46 -6.25
CA ASP A 556 -14.67 27.17 -5.10
C ASP A 556 -14.92 26.34 -3.83
N ILE A 557 -13.85 26.03 -3.10
CA ILE A 557 -13.87 25.27 -1.85
C ILE A 557 -13.49 26.12 -0.63
N SER A 558 -13.43 27.44 -0.76
CA SER A 558 -13.06 28.38 0.33
C SER A 558 -13.99 28.26 1.54
N SER A 559 -15.26 27.97 1.31
CA SER A 559 -16.27 27.78 2.37
C SER A 559 -16.24 26.39 3.00
N GLY A 560 -15.35 25.51 2.56
CA GLY A 560 -15.31 24.08 2.91
C GLY A 560 -16.36 23.23 2.17
N LYS A 561 -17.20 23.82 1.32
CA LYS A 561 -18.16 23.13 0.45
C LYS A 561 -17.88 23.51 -1.01
N PRO A 562 -17.81 22.53 -1.94
CA PRO A 562 -17.63 22.85 -3.36
C PRO A 562 -18.83 23.64 -3.91
N VAL A 563 -18.55 24.84 -4.44
CA VAL A 563 -19.53 25.70 -5.13
C VAL A 563 -19.08 25.87 -6.57
N LEU A 564 -19.93 25.52 -7.54
CA LEU A 564 -19.59 25.62 -8.97
C LEU A 564 -19.26 27.06 -9.34
N ALA A 565 -18.06 27.28 -9.87
CA ALA A 565 -17.56 28.58 -10.31
C ALA A 565 -17.46 28.71 -11.82
N ALA A 566 -17.10 27.62 -12.53
CA ALA A 566 -17.00 27.61 -13.99
C ALA A 566 -17.17 26.19 -14.53
N THR A 567 -17.61 26.10 -15.78
CA THR A 567 -17.68 24.85 -16.55
C THR A 567 -17.14 25.11 -17.96
N ARG A 568 -16.34 24.20 -18.49
CA ARG A 568 -15.86 24.21 -19.87
C ARG A 568 -16.12 22.87 -20.53
N ASP A 569 -16.90 22.89 -21.58
CA ASP A 569 -17.15 21.74 -22.46
C ASP A 569 -16.15 21.80 -23.62
N LEU A 570 -15.36 20.75 -23.78
CA LEU A 570 -14.39 20.60 -24.85
C LEU A 570 -14.98 19.92 -26.08
N GLY A 571 -16.21 19.42 -26.00
CA GLY A 571 -16.94 18.77 -27.09
C GLY A 571 -17.06 17.26 -26.96
N ASP A 572 -17.86 16.71 -27.87
CA ASP A 572 -18.13 15.26 -27.99
C ASP A 572 -16.84 14.52 -28.36
N LEU A 573 -16.48 13.51 -27.57
CA LEU A 573 -15.31 12.66 -27.79
C LEU A 573 -15.54 11.58 -28.86
N GLN A 574 -16.76 11.44 -29.37
CA GLN A 574 -17.13 10.45 -30.40
C GLN A 574 -16.67 9.02 -30.01
N GLY A 575 -17.03 8.59 -28.81
CA GLY A 575 -16.65 7.28 -28.25
C GLY A 575 -15.23 7.22 -27.65
N GLY A 576 -14.60 8.37 -27.46
CA GLY A 576 -13.37 8.51 -26.70
C GLY A 576 -13.60 8.58 -25.19
N ASP A 577 -12.54 8.93 -24.45
CA ASP A 577 -12.59 9.06 -22.99
C ASP A 577 -11.59 10.12 -22.50
N VAL A 578 -11.82 10.66 -21.30
CA VAL A 578 -10.85 11.47 -20.56
C VAL A 578 -9.98 10.54 -19.71
N ALA A 579 -8.67 10.66 -19.81
CA ALA A 579 -7.70 9.82 -19.10
C ALA A 579 -7.21 10.46 -17.78
N GLY A 580 -7.28 11.80 -17.69
CA GLY A 580 -6.86 12.46 -16.45
C GLY A 580 -6.74 13.98 -16.59
N LEU A 581 -6.44 14.59 -15.44
CA LEU A 581 -6.24 16.02 -15.24
C LEU A 581 -4.96 16.23 -14.43
N ALA A 582 -4.12 17.14 -14.86
CA ALA A 582 -2.92 17.54 -14.12
C ALA A 582 -2.83 19.08 -13.98
N LEU A 583 -2.20 19.53 -12.89
CA LEU A 583 -2.02 20.96 -12.58
C LEU A 583 -0.61 21.39 -12.94
N GLN A 584 -0.45 22.51 -13.62
CA GLN A 584 0.82 23.17 -13.90
C GLN A 584 1.20 24.16 -12.79
N ALA A 585 2.49 24.49 -12.71
CA ALA A 585 3.00 25.38 -11.66
C ALA A 585 2.45 26.82 -11.76
N ASP A 586 2.04 27.26 -12.94
CA ASP A 586 1.43 28.57 -13.20
C ASP A 586 -0.09 28.60 -12.90
N GLY A 587 -0.66 27.48 -12.46
CA GLY A 587 -2.09 27.33 -12.18
C GLY A 587 -2.93 26.94 -13.39
N SER A 588 -2.36 26.84 -14.60
CA SER A 588 -3.04 26.26 -15.74
C SER A 588 -3.18 24.74 -15.58
N ILE A 589 -4.08 24.15 -16.36
CA ILE A 589 -4.38 22.71 -16.26
C ILE A 589 -4.14 21.99 -17.57
N VAL A 590 -3.85 20.70 -17.46
CA VAL A 590 -3.72 19.82 -18.61
C VAL A 590 -4.78 18.72 -18.52
N VAL A 591 -5.65 18.64 -19.53
CA VAL A 591 -6.61 17.54 -19.70
C VAL A 591 -6.09 16.63 -20.79
N ALA A 592 -6.05 15.34 -20.52
CA ALA A 592 -5.66 14.34 -21.51
C ALA A 592 -6.74 13.28 -21.68
N GLY A 593 -6.81 12.73 -22.85
CA GLY A 593 -7.80 11.71 -23.19
C GLY A 593 -7.59 11.13 -24.58
N SER A 594 -8.62 10.52 -25.10
CA SER A 594 -8.66 9.97 -26.47
C SER A 594 -9.97 10.29 -27.15
N THR A 595 -9.93 10.45 -28.47
CA THR A 595 -11.08 10.92 -29.24
C THR A 595 -11.00 10.47 -30.70
N HIS A 596 -12.17 10.41 -31.37
CA HIS A 596 -12.28 10.39 -32.82
C HIS A 596 -12.68 11.77 -33.38
N ASN A 597 -12.80 12.79 -32.53
CA ASN A 597 -13.17 14.14 -32.93
C ASN A 597 -11.92 15.02 -33.10
N GLY A 598 -11.70 15.51 -34.33
CA GLY A 598 -10.59 16.42 -34.64
C GLY A 598 -10.87 17.90 -34.37
N ALA A 599 -12.02 18.24 -33.73
CA ALA A 599 -12.48 19.61 -33.51
C ALA A 599 -12.89 19.87 -32.06
N LEU A 600 -12.05 19.44 -31.11
CA LEU A 600 -12.27 19.75 -29.69
C LEU A 600 -12.10 21.27 -29.43
N ALA A 601 -12.95 21.83 -28.57
CA ALA A 601 -12.97 23.26 -28.22
C ALA A 601 -11.89 23.64 -27.19
N ALA A 602 -10.63 23.32 -27.47
CA ALA A 602 -9.48 23.51 -26.58
C ALA A 602 -8.32 24.29 -27.22
N GLY A 603 -8.62 25.16 -28.19
CA GLY A 603 -7.64 25.94 -28.95
C GLY A 603 -7.35 25.37 -30.34
N THR A 604 -6.44 26.01 -31.06
CA THR A 604 -6.02 25.54 -32.38
C THR A 604 -5.05 24.36 -32.22
N PRO A 605 -5.31 23.21 -32.89
CA PRO A 605 -4.43 22.06 -32.77
C PRO A 605 -3.03 22.35 -33.30
N THR A 606 -2.02 22.13 -32.49
CA THR A 606 -0.61 22.20 -32.91
C THR A 606 -0.22 21.01 -33.78
N GLN A 607 -0.76 19.83 -33.45
CA GLN A 607 -0.69 18.64 -34.27
C GLN A 607 -2.13 18.21 -34.58
N ALA A 608 -2.47 18.14 -35.88
CA ALA A 608 -3.81 17.85 -36.35
C ALA A 608 -4.20 16.38 -36.09
N TYR A 609 -5.49 16.17 -35.88
CA TYR A 609 -6.10 14.85 -35.87
C TYR A 609 -6.00 14.15 -37.24
N VAL A 610 -5.72 12.86 -37.24
CA VAL A 610 -5.64 12.04 -38.45
C VAL A 610 -6.76 10.99 -38.46
N PRO A 611 -7.87 11.24 -39.17
CA PRO A 611 -8.94 10.26 -39.24
C PRO A 611 -8.55 9.02 -40.07
N PRO A 612 -9.20 7.86 -39.91
CA PRO A 612 -10.32 7.60 -39.01
C PRO A 612 -9.92 7.01 -37.65
N THR A 613 -8.62 6.97 -37.33
CA THR A 613 -8.11 6.32 -36.14
C THR A 613 -8.41 7.13 -34.90
N LYS A 614 -8.51 6.44 -33.74
CA LYS A 614 -8.56 7.09 -32.43
C LYS A 614 -7.22 7.77 -32.16
N ALA A 615 -7.25 9.04 -31.76
CA ALA A 615 -6.07 9.76 -31.32
C ALA A 615 -6.12 10.03 -29.81
N ALA A 616 -4.98 9.94 -29.14
CA ALA A 616 -4.81 10.57 -27.85
C ALA A 616 -4.79 12.08 -28.03
N PHE A 617 -5.27 12.85 -27.06
CA PHE A 617 -5.19 14.31 -27.05
C PHE A 617 -4.66 14.84 -25.73
N VAL A 618 -4.05 16.01 -25.80
CA VAL A 618 -3.62 16.83 -24.66
C VAL A 618 -4.11 18.25 -24.91
N ALA A 619 -4.90 18.77 -23.96
CA ALA A 619 -5.38 20.14 -23.95
C ALA A 619 -4.79 20.88 -22.74
N SER A 620 -4.06 21.97 -22.96
CA SER A 620 -3.57 22.89 -21.94
C SER A 620 -4.51 24.10 -21.87
N LEU A 621 -5.12 24.35 -20.71
CA LEU A 621 -6.19 25.31 -20.53
C LEU A 621 -5.89 26.24 -19.35
N ALA A 622 -6.41 27.45 -19.40
CA ALA A 622 -6.38 28.34 -18.26
C ALA A 622 -7.09 27.75 -17.04
N GLY A 623 -6.53 27.91 -15.84
CA GLY A 623 -7.08 27.33 -14.61
C GLY A 623 -8.41 27.94 -14.16
N ASP A 624 -8.78 29.13 -14.67
CA ASP A 624 -10.10 29.73 -14.47
C ASP A 624 -11.18 29.21 -15.44
N LEU A 625 -10.76 28.35 -16.39
CA LEU A 625 -11.56 27.75 -17.46
C LEU A 625 -12.09 28.75 -18.52
N THR A 626 -11.61 30.00 -18.51
CA THR A 626 -11.91 30.95 -19.61
C THR A 626 -11.14 30.53 -20.87
N SER A 627 -11.76 30.69 -22.03
CA SER A 627 -11.07 30.45 -23.30
C SER A 627 -10.02 31.53 -23.52
N GLN A 628 -8.78 31.11 -23.71
CA GLN A 628 -7.62 32.00 -23.88
C GLN A 628 -6.92 31.73 -25.21
N PRO A 629 -6.27 32.75 -25.81
CA PRO A 629 -5.41 32.51 -26.96
C PRO A 629 -4.22 31.61 -26.70
N THR A 630 -3.86 31.43 -25.41
CA THR A 630 -2.80 30.55 -24.95
C THR A 630 -3.23 29.10 -24.74
N ASP A 631 -4.53 28.81 -24.91
CA ASP A 631 -4.98 27.41 -24.87
C ASP A 631 -4.35 26.63 -26.02
N ALA A 632 -3.80 25.47 -25.70
CA ALA A 632 -3.11 24.62 -26.65
C ALA A 632 -3.74 23.23 -26.71
N LEU A 633 -3.95 22.74 -27.91
CA LEU A 633 -4.46 21.40 -28.18
C LEU A 633 -3.46 20.63 -29.04
N THR A 634 -3.25 19.38 -28.72
CA THR A 634 -2.38 18.48 -29.48
C THR A 634 -3.03 17.13 -29.61
N TYR A 635 -3.14 16.61 -30.85
CA TYR A 635 -3.54 15.25 -31.08
C TYR A 635 -2.29 14.39 -31.30
N ILE A 636 -2.23 13.27 -30.60
CA ILE A 636 -1.15 12.28 -30.70
C ILE A 636 -1.78 11.05 -31.32
N GLY A 637 -1.53 10.84 -32.60
CA GLY A 637 -2.18 9.80 -33.39
C GLY A 637 -1.38 9.49 -34.64
N GLY A 638 -1.88 8.60 -35.46
CA GLY A 638 -1.28 8.16 -36.71
C GLY A 638 -2.10 7.10 -37.39
N ALA A 639 -1.43 6.16 -38.06
CA ALA A 639 -2.11 5.07 -38.80
C ALA A 639 -2.78 4.01 -37.92
N LYS A 640 -2.61 4.09 -36.58
CA LYS A 640 -3.15 3.13 -35.61
C LYS A 640 -3.83 3.88 -34.47
N ASP A 641 -4.80 3.24 -33.86
CA ASP A 641 -5.48 3.78 -32.68
C ASP A 641 -4.51 3.99 -31.53
N GLN A 642 -4.53 5.20 -30.97
CA GLN A 642 -3.78 5.58 -29.79
C GLN A 642 -4.74 6.03 -28.68
N THR A 643 -4.58 5.46 -27.51
CA THR A 643 -5.44 5.74 -26.37
C THR A 643 -4.58 6.24 -25.20
N ALA A 644 -4.84 7.45 -24.72
CA ALA A 644 -4.25 7.96 -23.49
C ALA A 644 -4.84 7.21 -22.29
N THR A 645 -4.01 6.91 -21.30
CA THR A 645 -4.42 6.21 -20.06
C THR A 645 -4.05 6.96 -18.79
N ALA A 646 -3.01 7.80 -18.83
CA ALA A 646 -2.60 8.60 -17.69
C ALA A 646 -1.78 9.81 -18.11
N VAL A 647 -1.88 10.90 -17.35
CA VAL A 647 -1.15 12.16 -17.57
C VAL A 647 -0.58 12.69 -16.27
N THR A 648 0.58 13.31 -16.34
CA THR A 648 1.19 14.06 -15.23
C THR A 648 1.99 15.24 -15.76
N VAL A 649 2.28 16.19 -14.87
CA VAL A 649 3.10 17.39 -15.17
C VAL A 649 4.27 17.44 -14.21
N SER A 650 5.44 17.73 -14.72
CA SER A 650 6.65 17.95 -13.91
C SER A 650 7.65 18.84 -14.67
N GLY A 651 8.26 19.79 -13.96
CA GLY A 651 9.27 20.68 -14.54
C GLY A 651 8.77 21.49 -15.76
N GLY A 652 7.48 21.88 -15.76
CA GLY A 652 6.86 22.60 -16.87
C GLY A 652 6.67 21.77 -18.15
N LYS A 653 6.74 20.45 -18.06
CA LYS A 653 6.49 19.51 -19.17
C LYS A 653 5.34 18.58 -18.84
N VAL A 654 4.59 18.20 -19.86
CA VAL A 654 3.50 17.22 -19.77
C VAL A 654 4.04 15.86 -20.17
N TYR A 655 3.70 14.84 -19.38
CA TYR A 655 4.03 13.45 -19.66
C TYR A 655 2.75 12.65 -19.80
N LEU A 656 2.57 12.04 -20.94
CA LEU A 656 1.41 11.25 -21.32
C LEU A 656 1.80 9.79 -21.49
N ALA A 657 1.06 8.89 -20.85
CA ALA A 657 1.15 7.45 -21.10
C ALA A 657 -0.10 6.95 -21.80
N GLY A 658 0.07 5.91 -22.60
CA GLY A 658 -1.05 5.34 -23.33
C GLY A 658 -0.69 4.06 -24.09
N THR A 659 -1.61 3.61 -24.93
CA THR A 659 -1.47 2.41 -25.74
C THR A 659 -1.57 2.72 -27.23
N ILE A 660 -0.85 1.96 -28.03
CA ILE A 660 -0.92 1.94 -29.52
C ILE A 660 -1.43 0.56 -29.92
N SER A 661 -2.54 0.49 -30.64
CA SER A 661 -3.06 -0.78 -31.15
C SER A 661 -2.08 -1.37 -32.18
N THR A 662 -1.64 -2.61 -31.98
CA THR A 662 -0.71 -3.30 -32.89
C THR A 662 -1.36 -4.42 -33.66
N GLY A 663 -2.65 -4.69 -33.43
CA GLY A 663 -3.43 -5.71 -34.10
C GLY A 663 -4.16 -6.64 -33.12
N VAL A 664 -4.38 -7.86 -33.55
CA VAL A 664 -5.06 -8.88 -32.75
C VAL A 664 -4.32 -10.21 -32.85
N LYS A 665 -4.42 -11.03 -31.82
CA LYS A 665 -3.90 -12.41 -31.78
C LYS A 665 -5.06 -13.34 -31.48
N THR A 666 -5.22 -14.39 -32.27
CA THR A 666 -6.21 -15.45 -31.99
C THR A 666 -5.58 -16.53 -31.11
N VAL A 667 -6.21 -16.81 -29.97
CA VAL A 667 -5.80 -17.86 -29.03
C VAL A 667 -7.00 -18.78 -28.81
N GLY A 668 -6.98 -19.95 -29.47
CA GLY A 668 -8.17 -20.81 -29.49
C GLY A 668 -9.34 -20.17 -30.23
N LYS A 669 -10.44 -19.91 -29.52
CA LYS A 669 -11.63 -19.21 -30.06
C LYS A 669 -11.64 -17.71 -29.74
N ASP A 670 -10.69 -17.23 -28.93
CA ASP A 670 -10.68 -15.87 -28.44
C ASP A 670 -9.76 -14.99 -29.27
N VAL A 671 -10.21 -13.76 -29.52
CA VAL A 671 -9.43 -12.72 -30.19
C VAL A 671 -8.92 -11.74 -29.14
N VAL A 672 -7.60 -11.71 -28.96
CA VAL A 672 -6.93 -10.83 -27.97
C VAL A 672 -6.39 -9.62 -28.73
N PRO A 673 -6.80 -8.38 -28.36
CA PRO A 673 -6.18 -7.19 -28.91
C PRO A 673 -4.74 -7.07 -28.42
N LEU A 674 -3.84 -6.77 -29.34
CA LEU A 674 -2.44 -6.49 -29.04
C LEU A 674 -2.21 -4.99 -28.96
N SER A 675 -1.35 -4.56 -28.02
CA SER A 675 -1.01 -3.16 -27.83
C SER A 675 0.42 -2.99 -27.35
N ASP A 676 1.11 -2.02 -27.92
CA ASP A 676 2.32 -1.47 -27.31
C ASP A 676 1.97 -0.29 -26.40
N GLY A 677 2.76 -0.06 -25.37
CA GLY A 677 2.69 1.13 -24.56
C GLY A 677 3.49 2.27 -25.18
N PHE A 678 3.09 3.51 -24.91
CA PHE A 678 3.90 4.67 -25.22
C PHE A 678 3.97 5.62 -24.01
N VAL A 679 5.07 6.38 -23.96
CA VAL A 679 5.25 7.54 -23.09
C VAL A 679 5.73 8.68 -23.95
N SER A 680 5.06 9.82 -23.88
CA SER A 680 5.41 11.02 -24.64
C SER A 680 5.60 12.21 -23.70
N GLN A 681 6.60 13.05 -23.99
CA GLN A 681 6.77 14.36 -23.39
C GLN A 681 6.29 15.43 -24.35
N ILE A 682 5.43 16.31 -23.86
CA ILE A 682 4.83 17.40 -24.62
C ILE A 682 5.18 18.73 -23.93
N ASP A 683 5.54 19.71 -24.73
CA ASP A 683 5.67 21.08 -24.27
C ASP A 683 4.30 21.73 -24.21
N PRO A 684 3.79 22.10 -23.03
CA PRO A 684 2.43 22.61 -22.88
C PRO A 684 2.21 23.98 -23.54
N ALA A 685 3.25 24.79 -23.68
CA ALA A 685 3.16 26.13 -24.29
C ALA A 685 3.05 26.07 -25.80
N THR A 686 3.71 25.09 -26.43
CA THR A 686 3.74 24.94 -27.90
C THR A 686 2.90 23.78 -28.40
N GLY A 687 2.46 22.87 -27.51
CA GLY A 687 1.80 21.63 -27.84
C GLY A 687 2.69 20.62 -28.60
N GLN A 688 3.99 20.91 -28.77
CA GLN A 688 4.90 20.05 -29.52
C GLN A 688 5.30 18.83 -28.71
N THR A 689 5.24 17.64 -29.33
CA THR A 689 5.83 16.44 -28.76
C THR A 689 7.35 16.55 -28.82
N THR A 690 7.99 16.67 -27.66
CA THR A 690 9.45 16.78 -27.55
C THR A 690 10.11 15.44 -27.85
N TRP A 691 9.54 14.36 -27.33
CA TRP A 691 9.94 12.98 -27.63
C TRP A 691 8.79 12.02 -27.32
N SER A 692 8.83 10.86 -27.95
CA SER A 692 7.90 9.76 -27.70
C SER A 692 8.66 8.44 -27.67
N ARG A 693 8.35 7.58 -26.71
CA ARG A 693 8.97 6.27 -26.55
C ARG A 693 7.88 5.21 -26.60
N GLN A 694 8.07 4.24 -27.50
CA GLN A 694 7.20 3.08 -27.62
C GLN A 694 7.90 1.88 -26.98
N TYR A 695 7.17 1.05 -26.30
CA TYR A 695 7.66 -0.18 -25.70
C TYR A 695 6.59 -1.27 -25.77
N SER A 696 7.05 -2.53 -25.86
CA SER A 696 6.16 -3.67 -25.91
C SER A 696 5.96 -4.27 -24.52
N GLY A 697 4.73 -4.67 -24.24
CA GLY A 697 4.39 -5.45 -23.05
C GLY A 697 4.74 -6.93 -23.23
N ARG A 698 4.69 -7.67 -22.13
CA ARG A 698 4.81 -9.12 -22.16
C ARG A 698 3.64 -9.72 -22.94
N GLY A 699 3.92 -10.71 -23.81
CA GLY A 699 2.90 -11.28 -24.69
C GLY A 699 2.35 -10.31 -25.74
N SER A 700 3.05 -9.19 -25.98
CA SER A 700 2.64 -8.09 -26.88
C SER A 700 1.36 -7.37 -26.44
N VAL A 701 1.09 -7.32 -25.15
CA VAL A 701 0.05 -6.49 -24.55
C VAL A 701 0.67 -5.60 -23.48
N ALA A 702 0.57 -4.29 -23.66
CA ALA A 702 0.91 -3.29 -22.65
C ALA A 702 -0.36 -2.51 -22.28
N ALA A 703 -0.60 -2.36 -20.97
CA ALA A 703 -1.73 -1.63 -20.41
C ALA A 703 -1.25 -0.67 -19.31
N PRO A 704 -0.68 0.49 -19.69
CA PRO A 704 -0.31 1.52 -18.74
C PRO A 704 -1.52 1.96 -17.91
N ALA A 705 -1.35 2.09 -16.61
CA ALA A 705 -2.43 2.45 -15.69
C ALA A 705 -2.13 3.70 -14.87
N GLY A 706 -0.86 4.03 -14.65
CA GLY A 706 -0.45 5.23 -13.92
C GLY A 706 0.92 5.71 -14.35
N ILE A 707 1.11 7.02 -14.36
CA ILE A 707 2.39 7.69 -14.68
C ILE A 707 2.73 8.69 -13.58
N ALA A 708 4.00 8.72 -13.16
CA ALA A 708 4.52 9.69 -12.23
C ALA A 708 5.94 10.10 -12.64
N VAL A 709 6.35 11.32 -12.29
CA VAL A 709 7.68 11.85 -12.59
C VAL A 709 8.37 12.25 -11.31
N SER A 710 9.58 11.75 -11.11
CA SER A 710 10.43 12.15 -9.99
C SER A 710 11.48 13.15 -10.45
N ALA A 711 11.49 14.33 -9.83
CA ALA A 711 12.52 15.32 -10.04
C ALA A 711 13.90 14.89 -9.50
N MET A 712 13.92 13.95 -8.53
CA MET A 712 15.18 13.33 -8.04
C MET A 712 15.85 12.45 -9.10
N GLY A 713 15.11 12.04 -10.09
CA GLY A 713 15.63 11.64 -11.37
C GLY A 713 16.13 10.21 -11.48
N SER A 714 16.73 9.95 -12.63
CA SER A 714 17.54 8.79 -12.95
C SER A 714 19.01 9.16 -12.90
N SER A 715 19.82 8.33 -12.29
CA SER A 715 21.24 8.57 -12.11
C SER A 715 22.04 7.27 -12.21
N ILE A 716 23.35 7.39 -12.09
CA ILE A 716 24.23 6.23 -11.98
C ILE A 716 23.87 5.32 -10.78
N LEU A 717 23.33 5.90 -9.70
CA LEU A 717 22.90 5.16 -8.52
C LEU A 717 21.82 4.11 -8.85
N ASP A 718 20.92 4.40 -9.79
CA ASP A 718 19.88 3.46 -10.21
C ASP A 718 20.45 2.20 -10.84
N LYS A 719 21.52 2.32 -11.61
CA LYS A 719 22.25 1.18 -12.21
C LYS A 719 22.90 0.31 -11.14
N LEU A 720 23.24 0.92 -10.00
CA LEU A 720 23.80 0.25 -8.83
C LEU A 720 22.72 -0.29 -7.89
N GLY A 721 21.45 -0.01 -8.17
CA GLY A 721 20.33 -0.33 -7.28
C GLY A 721 20.32 0.46 -5.97
N LEU A 722 21.09 1.56 -5.91
CA LEU A 722 21.20 2.45 -4.76
C LEU A 722 20.16 3.58 -4.88
N PRO A 723 19.54 4.03 -3.76
CA PRO A 723 18.58 5.12 -3.78
C PRO A 723 19.28 6.45 -4.06
N SER A 724 18.68 7.32 -4.85
CA SER A 724 19.09 8.72 -4.93
C SER A 724 18.46 9.47 -3.76
N GLY A 725 19.27 9.94 -2.81
CA GLY A 725 18.80 10.64 -1.61
C GLY A 725 19.06 9.87 -0.31
N ALA A 726 18.23 10.13 0.71
CA ALA A 726 18.39 9.51 2.02
C ALA A 726 18.20 7.99 1.98
N VAL A 727 19.11 7.27 2.61
CA VAL A 727 19.01 5.81 2.75
C VAL A 727 18.04 5.50 3.88
N ASP A 728 16.95 4.80 3.55
CA ASP A 728 15.98 4.34 4.53
C ASP A 728 16.29 2.90 4.94
N TYR A 729 16.89 2.74 6.11
CA TYR A 729 17.23 1.42 6.65
C TYR A 729 16.02 0.67 7.19
N SER A 730 14.92 1.36 7.49
CA SER A 730 13.72 0.75 8.06
C SER A 730 12.95 -0.10 7.04
N ALA A 731 13.25 0.09 5.77
CA ALA A 731 12.46 -0.41 4.67
C ALA A 731 12.84 -1.82 4.22
N SER A 732 14.10 -2.25 4.38
CA SER A 732 14.59 -3.49 3.76
C SER A 732 14.13 -4.78 4.45
N ASP A 733 13.52 -4.70 5.65
CA ASP A 733 13.19 -5.87 6.46
C ASP A 733 11.80 -5.83 7.13
N GLN A 734 10.96 -4.86 6.81
CA GLN A 734 9.64 -4.76 7.44
C GLN A 734 8.59 -5.55 6.67
N VAL A 735 8.31 -6.75 7.14
CA VAL A 735 6.96 -7.31 7.01
C VAL A 735 6.08 -6.53 7.98
N VAL A 736 5.38 -5.54 7.49
CA VAL A 736 4.48 -4.74 8.31
C VAL A 736 3.16 -5.46 8.42
N ALA A 737 2.62 -5.49 9.63
CA ALA A 737 1.32 -6.05 9.92
C ALA A 737 0.24 -5.51 8.96
N ASN A 738 -0.72 -6.35 8.64
CA ASN A 738 -1.88 -5.96 7.84
C ASN A 738 -2.60 -4.78 8.52
N THR A 739 -2.66 -3.63 7.85
CA THR A 739 -3.30 -2.42 8.38
C THR A 739 -4.83 -2.50 8.32
N SER A 740 -5.39 -3.50 7.64
CA SER A 740 -6.83 -3.74 7.64
C SER A 740 -7.35 -4.32 8.95
N ALA A 741 -6.48 -4.91 9.78
CA ALA A 741 -6.85 -5.31 11.12
C ALA A 741 -6.95 -4.08 12.02
N ARG A 742 -8.16 -3.66 12.33
CA ARG A 742 -8.44 -2.53 13.25
C ARG A 742 -8.48 -3.02 14.68
N ALA A 743 -8.20 -2.10 15.62
CA ALA A 743 -8.41 -2.37 17.04
C ALA A 743 -9.88 -2.72 17.26
N GLY A 744 -10.18 -3.97 17.59
CA GLY A 744 -11.55 -4.50 17.72
C GLY A 744 -11.89 -5.62 16.74
N ASP A 745 -11.14 -5.79 15.67
CA ASP A 745 -11.27 -6.96 14.81
C ASP A 745 -10.74 -8.16 15.57
N GLY A 746 -11.65 -8.92 16.16
CA GLY A 746 -11.32 -10.22 16.72
C GLY A 746 -10.82 -11.11 15.60
N PHE A 747 -9.73 -11.81 15.84
CA PHE A 747 -9.32 -12.89 14.94
C PHE A 747 -10.46 -13.90 14.86
N TYR A 748 -10.97 -14.12 13.67
CA TYR A 748 -11.84 -15.24 13.33
C TYR A 748 -11.04 -16.46 12.95
#